data_34cf66f6f384a855ecc3124dc835dbb7
#
_entry.id   34cf66f6f384a855ecc3124dc835dbb7
#
_cell.length_a   1.000
_cell.length_b   1.000
_cell.length_c   1.000
_cell.angle_alpha   90.00
_cell.angle_beta   90.00
_cell.angle_gamma   90.00
#
_symmetry.space_group_name_H-M   'P 1'
#
loop_
_entity.id
_entity.type
_entity.pdbx_description
1 polymer ?
#
loop_
_entity_poly.entity_id
_entity_poly.type
_entity_poly.pdbx_seq_one_letter_code
_entity_poly.pdbx_strand_id
1 'polypeptide(L)'
;MVILLRSGLLCHCQKPWGRVLPKEYLVGIDVGGTFTDILCLEVNSQKLLEAKVPSLPGRQWEGVLNALIELGINAEEISAFVHGTTIATNALLEKKGAKTALITTKGFRDTLEIGRTRRLTGGLFDIKFVRPGPLVERNLRIEVPERTSAYGTILNEIEDYDFVKLGSLLERSGVESVAVCFVNSYANAQNEKKAVSSLKKELELPVCYSAGIVPEQGEFHRFSSCVLNAYLTPVVRKYLSTLKIELQGRGVDSPVNIMGSNGGAMTLEQAGDFAVGTFLSGPVGGVGGAVRVCEMTDVKDSITFDMGGTSTDVALIHNRRPRISYDNQIDAFPLQVPQLDIHTIGAGGGSIAWVQEDGTLEVGPHSAGALPGPACYGRGGIQPTISDANLILGRLPIKRKLSGGLELNKGASEAAFAQLSKKLQGADITSLADGVLRIAVAKMAGAVREVSVHRGFDPRDFALLGFGGAGPMHVFLVAEELAVPTVIVPRYPGHLSAMGQLLADQRQDMVLSWGGRLENLSGGDLLSRIEVMEKESEALLSGNGFAVDRQMHEFSVDMRYTGQSFTLAVPIEKKKMTWDSLRRGFGERHEQTFGHQDSSNECEIVNLRLVSRGLVDKPVLTFSEKNDKNPIIESRKIWFDGAWVECSILDRELMAAESTFVGPAIIEEAGGTTVVPPKWKVSVHLSGTLFCENPFKKI
;
A
#
# COMPACT_ATOMS: atom_id res chain seq x y z
N MET A 1 3.84 -32.13 7.40
CA MET A 1 2.55 -32.75 7.06
C MET A 1 1.59 -31.61 6.78
N VAL A 2 1.47 -31.24 5.53
CA VAL A 2 0.62 -30.14 5.06
C VAL A 2 -0.77 -30.72 4.87
N ILE A 3 -1.76 -30.15 5.51
CA ILE A 3 -3.14 -30.63 5.44
C ILE A 3 -3.96 -29.67 4.59
N LEU A 4 -4.43 -30.21 3.48
CA LEU A 4 -5.39 -29.58 2.57
C LEU A 4 -6.72 -29.27 3.28
N LEU A 5 -7.17 -28.03 3.17
CA LEU A 5 -8.56 -27.66 3.37
C LEU A 5 -9.37 -28.14 2.16
N ARG A 6 -9.98 -29.33 2.24
CA ARG A 6 -11.13 -29.69 1.42
C ARG A 6 -12.40 -29.19 2.10
N SER A 7 -12.83 -27.98 1.77
CA SER A 7 -14.23 -27.61 1.88
C SER A 7 -14.89 -27.96 0.55
N GLY A 8 -15.59 -29.09 0.49
CA GLY A 8 -16.43 -29.44 -0.64
C GLY A 8 -17.67 -28.55 -0.67
N LEU A 9 -17.58 -27.43 -1.35
CA LEU A 9 -18.70 -26.69 -1.90
C LEU A 9 -18.45 -26.60 -3.39
N LEU A 10 -19.34 -27.18 -4.15
CA LEU A 10 -19.37 -27.11 -5.61
C LEU A 10 -19.32 -25.64 -6.04
N CYS A 11 -18.14 -25.24 -6.45
CA CYS A 11 -17.89 -23.92 -7.00
C CYS A 11 -18.62 -23.81 -8.33
N HIS A 12 -19.62 -22.93 -8.41
CA HIS A 12 -20.11 -22.45 -9.69
C HIS A 12 -18.92 -21.83 -10.42
N CYS A 13 -18.67 -22.28 -11.63
CA CYS A 13 -17.54 -21.94 -12.48
C CYS A 13 -17.25 -20.44 -12.47
N GLN A 14 -16.26 -20.02 -11.68
CA GLN A 14 -15.59 -18.75 -11.94
C GLN A 14 -14.76 -18.94 -13.21
N LYS A 15 -14.98 -18.05 -14.19
CA LYS A 15 -14.20 -18.04 -15.43
C LYS A 15 -12.72 -17.80 -15.08
N PRO A 16 -11.78 -18.57 -15.64
CA PRO A 16 -10.38 -18.50 -15.25
C PRO A 16 -9.74 -17.15 -15.63
N TRP A 17 -8.94 -16.61 -14.71
CA TRP A 17 -7.99 -15.53 -15.00
C TRP A 17 -6.99 -16.00 -16.07
N GLY A 18 -6.69 -15.14 -17.06
CA GLY A 18 -5.67 -15.45 -18.08
C GLY A 18 -6.19 -15.91 -19.43
N ARG A 19 -7.52 -16.12 -19.63
CA ARG A 19 -8.09 -16.14 -20.98
C ARG A 19 -8.60 -14.74 -21.32
N VAL A 20 -7.98 -14.09 -22.29
CA VAL A 20 -8.57 -12.94 -22.97
C VAL A 20 -9.87 -13.46 -23.60
N LEU A 21 -10.98 -13.24 -22.90
CA LEU A 21 -12.30 -13.41 -23.45
C LEU A 21 -12.50 -12.33 -24.52
N PRO A 22 -13.41 -12.46 -25.46
CA PRO A 22 -13.72 -11.44 -26.46
C PRO A 22 -14.47 -10.23 -25.85
N LYS A 23 -14.13 -9.83 -24.62
CA LYS A 23 -14.60 -8.63 -23.94
C LYS A 23 -13.52 -7.54 -24.07
N GLU A 24 -13.93 -6.29 -24.14
CA GLU A 24 -13.09 -5.19 -24.65
C GLU A 24 -12.26 -4.49 -23.55
N TYR A 25 -12.64 -4.60 -22.26
CA TYR A 25 -12.09 -3.72 -21.23
C TYR A 25 -11.47 -4.45 -20.03
N LEU A 26 -10.28 -3.99 -19.61
CA LEU A 26 -9.69 -4.26 -18.30
C LEU A 26 -9.86 -3.02 -17.42
N VAL A 27 -10.27 -3.18 -16.17
CA VAL A 27 -10.60 -2.06 -15.27
C VAL A 27 -9.78 -2.12 -13.98
N GLY A 28 -9.08 -1.01 -13.67
CA GLY A 28 -8.43 -0.77 -12.39
C GLY A 28 -9.09 0.41 -11.68
N ILE A 29 -9.47 0.24 -10.41
CA ILE A 29 -10.14 1.28 -9.62
C ILE A 29 -9.46 1.46 -8.28
N ASP A 30 -9.10 2.70 -7.98
CA ASP A 30 -8.62 3.10 -6.65
C ASP A 30 -9.64 3.96 -5.93
N VAL A 31 -10.15 3.45 -4.81
CA VAL A 31 -11.08 4.19 -3.96
C VAL A 31 -10.32 4.84 -2.81
N GLY A 32 -9.97 6.10 -3.02
CA GLY A 32 -9.36 6.95 -1.99
C GLY A 32 -10.41 7.58 -1.05
N GLY A 33 -9.92 8.30 -0.04
CA GLY A 33 -10.79 9.00 0.93
C GLY A 33 -11.54 10.20 0.35
N THR A 34 -11.06 10.80 -0.75
CA THR A 34 -11.62 12.01 -1.36
C THR A 34 -12.17 11.76 -2.75
N PHE A 35 -11.44 11.02 -3.57
CA PHE A 35 -11.79 10.68 -4.94
C PHE A 35 -11.66 9.18 -5.16
N THR A 36 -12.46 8.70 -6.12
CA THR A 36 -12.34 7.37 -6.72
C THR A 36 -11.77 7.56 -8.13
N ASP A 37 -10.61 6.98 -8.35
CA ASP A 37 -9.88 7.02 -9.60
C ASP A 37 -10.10 5.72 -10.36
N ILE A 38 -10.47 5.81 -11.65
CA ILE A 38 -10.65 4.66 -12.52
C ILE A 38 -9.77 4.81 -13.76
N LEU A 39 -9.13 3.72 -14.11
CA LEU A 39 -8.44 3.58 -15.38
C LEU A 39 -8.93 2.32 -16.08
N CYS A 40 -9.29 2.46 -17.33
CA CYS A 40 -9.80 1.39 -18.16
C CYS A 40 -8.95 1.25 -19.42
N LEU A 41 -8.53 0.01 -19.71
CA LEU A 41 -7.82 -0.31 -20.94
C LEU A 41 -8.76 -1.01 -21.93
N GLU A 42 -8.97 -0.41 -23.09
CA GLU A 42 -9.58 -1.07 -24.23
C GLU A 42 -8.58 -2.04 -24.87
N VAL A 43 -8.86 -3.34 -24.77
CA VAL A 43 -7.87 -4.38 -25.11
C VAL A 43 -7.48 -4.35 -26.60
N ASN A 44 -8.41 -4.09 -27.49
CA ASN A 44 -8.18 -4.15 -28.93
C ASN A 44 -7.39 -2.93 -29.47
N SER A 45 -7.71 -1.73 -28.98
CA SER A 45 -7.06 -0.49 -29.42
C SER A 45 -5.86 -0.08 -28.57
N GLN A 46 -5.64 -0.75 -27.42
CA GLN A 46 -4.65 -0.37 -26.38
C GLN A 46 -4.86 1.06 -25.85
N LYS A 47 -6.07 1.59 -26.00
CA LYS A 47 -6.42 2.94 -25.55
C LYS A 47 -6.77 2.93 -24.07
N LEU A 48 -6.22 3.88 -23.32
CA LEU A 48 -6.59 4.14 -21.94
C LEU A 48 -7.73 5.15 -21.89
N LEU A 49 -8.75 4.83 -21.08
CA LEU A 49 -9.84 5.71 -20.67
C LEU A 49 -9.69 5.98 -19.19
N GLU A 50 -9.92 7.21 -18.77
CA GLU A 50 -9.80 7.60 -17.36
C GLU A 50 -11.00 8.41 -16.89
N ALA A 51 -11.36 8.24 -15.62
CA ALA A 51 -12.29 9.13 -14.95
C ALA A 51 -11.92 9.27 -13.46
N LYS A 52 -12.37 10.39 -12.88
CA LYS A 52 -12.17 10.71 -11.46
C LYS A 52 -13.46 11.27 -10.89
N VAL A 53 -14.03 10.57 -9.92
CA VAL A 53 -15.29 10.94 -9.28
C VAL A 53 -15.11 11.14 -7.77
N PRO A 54 -15.92 11.98 -7.10
CA PRO A 54 -15.87 12.09 -5.65
C PRO A 54 -16.20 10.77 -4.96
N SER A 55 -15.40 10.39 -3.97
CA SER A 55 -15.72 9.25 -3.09
C SER A 55 -16.86 9.61 -2.14
N LEU A 56 -17.71 8.63 -1.83
CA LEU A 56 -18.84 8.78 -0.90
C LEU A 56 -18.52 8.04 0.41
N PRO A 57 -18.19 8.71 1.49
CA PRO A 57 -17.91 8.07 2.78
C PRO A 57 -19.08 7.17 3.23
N GLY A 58 -18.78 5.95 3.64
CA GLY A 58 -19.78 4.94 4.03
C GLY A 58 -20.51 4.23 2.87
N ARG A 59 -20.35 4.72 1.63
CA ARG A 59 -20.92 4.14 0.40
C ARG A 59 -19.88 4.13 -0.74
N GLN A 60 -18.67 3.65 -0.43
CA GLN A 60 -17.54 3.66 -1.38
C GLN A 60 -17.84 2.86 -2.65
N TRP A 61 -18.66 1.81 -2.59
CA TRP A 61 -19.13 1.04 -3.75
C TRP A 61 -19.91 1.90 -4.77
N GLU A 62 -20.63 2.95 -4.32
CA GLU A 62 -21.30 3.89 -5.24
C GLU A 62 -20.28 4.72 -6.04
N GLY A 63 -19.13 5.08 -5.43
CA GLY A 63 -18.04 5.74 -6.14
C GLY A 63 -17.52 4.88 -7.29
N VAL A 64 -17.38 3.57 -7.06
CA VAL A 64 -17.01 2.59 -8.10
C VAL A 64 -18.01 2.60 -9.26
N LEU A 65 -19.31 2.52 -8.95
CA LEU A 65 -20.36 2.52 -9.96
C LEU A 65 -20.44 3.84 -10.74
N ASN A 66 -20.30 4.97 -10.04
CA ASN A 66 -20.31 6.30 -10.66
C ASN A 66 -19.11 6.48 -11.61
N ALA A 67 -17.93 5.95 -11.24
CA ALA A 67 -16.76 5.97 -12.10
C ALA A 67 -16.96 5.16 -13.40
N LEU A 68 -17.59 3.99 -13.33
CA LEU A 68 -17.96 3.20 -14.51
C LEU A 68 -18.97 3.92 -15.41
N ILE A 69 -19.94 4.62 -14.83
CA ILE A 69 -20.93 5.43 -15.59
C ILE A 69 -20.23 6.59 -16.29
N GLU A 70 -19.33 7.28 -15.63
CA GLU A 70 -18.58 8.43 -16.19
C GLU A 70 -17.75 8.02 -17.41
N LEU A 71 -17.18 6.80 -17.40
CA LEU A 71 -16.45 6.27 -18.56
C LEU A 71 -17.34 5.91 -19.74
N GLY A 72 -18.64 5.66 -19.50
CA GLY A 72 -19.60 5.27 -20.54
C GLY A 72 -19.34 3.89 -21.17
N ILE A 73 -18.60 3.01 -20.47
CA ILE A 73 -18.31 1.65 -20.92
C ILE A 73 -19.45 0.69 -20.55
N ASN A 74 -19.66 -0.31 -21.41
CA ASN A 74 -20.67 -1.33 -21.19
C ASN A 74 -20.17 -2.34 -20.14
N ALA A 75 -20.90 -2.56 -19.08
CA ALA A 75 -20.47 -3.43 -17.98
C ALA A 75 -20.21 -4.89 -18.42
N GLU A 76 -20.99 -5.38 -19.41
CA GLU A 76 -20.84 -6.72 -19.98
C GLU A 76 -19.53 -6.91 -20.76
N GLU A 77 -18.90 -5.83 -21.20
CA GLU A 77 -17.65 -5.82 -21.97
C GLU A 77 -16.39 -5.81 -21.07
N ILE A 78 -16.58 -5.75 -19.74
CA ILE A 78 -15.49 -5.81 -18.78
C ILE A 78 -15.01 -7.26 -18.64
N SER A 79 -13.73 -7.51 -18.94
CA SER A 79 -13.13 -8.84 -18.88
C SER A 79 -12.37 -9.11 -17.57
N ALA A 80 -11.83 -8.07 -16.92
CA ALA A 80 -11.22 -8.17 -15.61
C ALA A 80 -11.38 -6.86 -14.83
N PHE A 81 -11.50 -7.00 -13.52
CA PHE A 81 -11.73 -5.89 -12.60
C PHE A 81 -10.85 -6.04 -11.36
N VAL A 82 -9.99 -5.05 -11.10
CA VAL A 82 -9.18 -5.00 -9.89
C VAL A 82 -9.46 -3.72 -9.13
N HIS A 83 -9.71 -3.85 -7.83
CA HIS A 83 -10.17 -2.77 -6.98
C HIS A 83 -9.27 -2.62 -5.74
N GLY A 84 -8.78 -1.40 -5.51
CA GLY A 84 -8.16 -0.97 -4.27
C GLY A 84 -9.19 -0.35 -3.34
N THR A 85 -9.11 -0.66 -2.05
CA THR A 85 -10.07 -0.20 -1.05
C THR A 85 -9.41 0.28 0.23
N THR A 86 -9.94 1.34 0.82
CA THR A 86 -9.51 1.87 2.13
C THR A 86 -10.37 1.38 3.29
N ILE A 87 -11.29 0.44 3.06
CA ILE A 87 -12.29 -0.01 4.06
C ILE A 87 -11.62 -0.55 5.33
N ALA A 88 -10.62 -1.43 5.21
CA ALA A 88 -9.94 -2.02 6.36
C ALA A 88 -9.19 -0.95 7.17
N THR A 89 -8.47 -0.06 6.50
CA THR A 89 -7.72 1.04 7.12
C THR A 89 -8.67 1.99 7.86
N ASN A 90 -9.75 2.41 7.21
CA ASN A 90 -10.73 3.32 7.82
C ASN A 90 -11.46 2.67 8.99
N ALA A 91 -11.86 1.40 8.87
CA ALA A 91 -12.52 0.67 9.96
C ALA A 91 -11.65 0.58 11.22
N LEU A 92 -10.33 0.40 11.06
CA LEU A 92 -9.40 0.37 12.19
C LEU A 92 -9.20 1.77 12.80
N LEU A 93 -8.89 2.77 11.99
CA LEU A 93 -8.63 4.14 12.46
C LEU A 93 -9.85 4.80 13.12
N GLU A 94 -11.04 4.54 12.58
CA GLU A 94 -12.31 5.03 13.12
C GLU A 94 -12.87 4.15 14.26
N LYS A 95 -12.17 3.04 14.60
CA LYS A 95 -12.60 2.06 15.61
C LYS A 95 -14.00 1.48 15.36
N LYS A 96 -14.31 1.24 14.08
CA LYS A 96 -15.61 0.73 13.59
C LYS A 96 -15.55 -0.76 13.16
N GLY A 97 -14.63 -1.55 13.72
CA GLY A 97 -14.58 -2.99 13.48
C GLY A 97 -15.58 -3.77 14.33
N ALA A 98 -15.59 -5.06 14.17
CA ALA A 98 -16.51 -5.99 14.81
C ALA A 98 -16.18 -6.23 16.30
N LYS A 99 -17.20 -6.48 17.11
CA LYS A 99 -17.00 -6.97 18.48
C LYS A 99 -16.41 -8.37 18.45
N THR A 100 -15.14 -8.47 18.82
CA THR A 100 -14.32 -9.67 18.62
C THR A 100 -14.07 -10.39 19.94
N ALA A 101 -14.10 -11.74 19.92
CA ALA A 101 -13.61 -12.57 21.01
C ALA A 101 -12.25 -13.19 20.66
N LEU A 102 -11.42 -13.39 21.68
CA LEU A 102 -10.16 -14.13 21.60
C LEU A 102 -10.29 -15.43 22.37
N ILE A 103 -10.05 -16.55 21.69
CA ILE A 103 -9.93 -17.87 22.32
C ILE A 103 -8.44 -18.23 22.36
N THR A 104 -7.90 -18.47 23.55
CA THR A 104 -6.45 -18.65 23.70
C THR A 104 -6.10 -19.76 24.72
N THR A 105 -4.86 -20.19 24.69
CA THR A 105 -4.28 -21.16 25.65
C THR A 105 -4.43 -20.66 27.09
N LYS A 106 -4.83 -21.53 28.01
CA LYS A 106 -4.93 -21.22 29.43
C LYS A 106 -3.62 -20.64 29.97
N GLY A 107 -3.71 -19.50 30.70
CA GLY A 107 -2.59 -18.72 31.23
C GLY A 107 -2.05 -17.65 30.25
N PHE A 108 -2.62 -17.48 29.01
CA PHE A 108 -2.09 -16.57 27.98
C PHE A 108 -3.08 -15.51 27.53
N ARG A 109 -4.21 -15.30 28.19
CA ARG A 109 -5.21 -14.31 27.78
C ARG A 109 -4.73 -12.86 27.81
N ASP A 110 -3.69 -12.56 28.57
CA ASP A 110 -3.15 -11.21 28.70
C ASP A 110 -1.95 -10.96 27.76
N THR A 111 -1.63 -11.89 26.84
CA THR A 111 -0.55 -11.76 25.85
C THR A 111 -0.64 -10.46 25.04
N LEU A 112 -1.83 -10.06 24.60
CA LEU A 112 -2.02 -8.82 23.85
C LEU A 112 -1.84 -7.57 24.71
N GLU A 113 -2.15 -7.65 26.00
CA GLU A 113 -2.00 -6.55 26.95
C GLU A 113 -0.56 -6.37 27.41
N ILE A 114 0.12 -7.48 27.73
CA ILE A 114 1.53 -7.48 28.09
C ILE A 114 2.39 -7.08 26.89
N GLY A 115 2.07 -7.60 25.70
CA GLY A 115 2.86 -7.42 24.48
C GLY A 115 4.29 -7.91 24.70
N ARG A 116 5.27 -7.18 24.18
CA ARG A 116 6.69 -7.41 24.45
C ARG A 116 7.26 -6.43 25.48
N THR A 117 6.41 -5.79 26.29
CA THR A 117 6.79 -4.66 27.15
C THR A 117 7.47 -3.50 26.40
N ARG A 118 7.47 -3.54 25.04
CA ARG A 118 7.98 -2.48 24.20
C ARG A 118 6.98 -1.33 24.12
N ARG A 119 7.47 -0.10 24.15
CA ARG A 119 6.68 1.06 23.78
C ARG A 119 6.63 1.11 22.24
N LEU A 120 5.46 0.83 21.67
CA LEU A 120 5.26 0.82 20.22
C LEU A 120 5.09 2.24 19.68
N THR A 121 4.58 3.15 20.54
CA THR A 121 4.37 4.57 20.24
C THR A 121 4.84 5.41 21.43
N GLY A 122 5.28 6.63 21.19
CA GLY A 122 5.75 7.55 22.23
C GLY A 122 7.21 7.36 22.65
N GLY A 123 7.77 8.37 23.29
CA GLY A 123 9.16 8.37 23.77
C GLY A 123 9.38 7.43 24.94
N LEU A 124 10.55 6.83 25.05
CA LEU A 124 10.93 5.92 26.16
C LEU A 124 10.77 6.60 27.55
N PHE A 125 11.00 7.92 27.60
CA PHE A 125 10.96 8.72 28.83
C PHE A 125 9.66 9.51 29.02
N ASP A 126 8.64 9.29 28.16
CA ASP A 126 7.33 9.92 28.33
C ASP A 126 6.58 9.29 29.52
N ILE A 127 6.53 10.02 30.63
CA ILE A 127 5.84 9.61 31.86
C ILE A 127 4.31 9.59 31.72
N LYS A 128 3.76 10.28 30.70
CA LYS A 128 2.32 10.31 30.41
C LYS A 128 1.92 9.23 29.39
N PHE A 129 2.88 8.41 28.94
CA PHE A 129 2.57 7.36 27.98
C PHE A 129 1.52 6.40 28.53
N VAL A 130 0.40 6.33 27.84
CA VAL A 130 -0.65 5.34 28.06
C VAL A 130 -0.61 4.36 26.91
N ARG A 131 -0.45 3.07 27.23
CA ARG A 131 -0.46 2.04 26.21
C ARG A 131 -1.84 1.97 25.56
N PRO A 132 -1.94 1.89 24.21
CA PRO A 132 -3.19 1.61 23.55
C PRO A 132 -3.81 0.31 24.04
N GLY A 133 -5.11 0.34 24.39
CA GLY A 133 -5.82 -0.86 24.83
C GLY A 133 -5.93 -1.90 23.72
N PRO A 134 -5.92 -3.20 24.03
CA PRO A 134 -6.19 -4.25 23.07
C PRO A 134 -7.57 -4.11 22.43
N LEU A 135 -7.73 -4.53 21.18
CA LEU A 135 -9.02 -4.52 20.45
C LEU A 135 -10.07 -5.44 21.07
N VAL A 136 -9.64 -6.47 21.81
CA VAL A 136 -10.54 -7.40 22.49
C VAL A 136 -10.62 -7.07 23.97
N GLU A 137 -11.81 -6.84 24.47
CA GLU A 137 -12.07 -6.65 25.91
C GLU A 137 -11.64 -7.87 26.71
N ARG A 138 -11.13 -7.65 27.93
CA ARG A 138 -10.57 -8.75 28.75
C ARG A 138 -11.57 -9.86 29.09
N ASN A 139 -12.85 -9.53 29.26
CA ASN A 139 -13.95 -10.48 29.50
C ASN A 139 -14.28 -11.35 28.25
N LEU A 140 -13.88 -10.93 27.07
CA LEU A 140 -14.03 -11.66 25.82
C LEU A 140 -12.76 -12.42 25.41
N ARG A 141 -11.72 -12.46 26.28
CA ARG A 141 -10.53 -13.27 26.10
C ARG A 141 -10.68 -14.54 26.91
N ILE A 142 -11.08 -15.61 26.24
CA ILE A 142 -11.48 -16.88 26.88
C ILE A 142 -10.35 -17.89 26.77
N GLU A 143 -10.04 -18.52 27.89
CA GLU A 143 -8.95 -19.51 28.01
C GLU A 143 -9.46 -20.93 27.81
N VAL A 144 -8.69 -21.71 27.07
CA VAL A 144 -8.97 -23.14 26.80
C VAL A 144 -7.78 -23.96 27.26
N PRO A 145 -8.00 -25.08 27.96
CA PRO A 145 -6.95 -25.94 28.52
C PRO A 145 -6.34 -26.83 27.45
N GLU A 146 -5.65 -26.21 26.46
CA GLU A 146 -4.85 -26.88 25.46
C GLU A 146 -3.37 -26.54 25.62
N ARG A 147 -2.47 -27.34 25.07
CA ARG A 147 -1.04 -27.04 25.06
C ARG A 147 -0.31 -27.70 23.91
N THR A 148 0.43 -26.91 23.15
CA THR A 148 1.40 -27.35 22.15
C THR A 148 2.81 -26.90 22.57
N SER A 149 3.81 -27.79 22.46
CA SER A 149 5.21 -27.47 22.72
C SER A 149 5.82 -26.63 21.59
N ALA A 150 6.97 -25.99 21.84
CA ALA A 150 7.71 -25.24 20.80
C ALA A 150 8.18 -26.13 19.63
N TYR A 151 8.24 -27.44 19.84
CA TYR A 151 8.61 -28.44 18.81
C TYR A 151 7.40 -29.02 18.07
N GLY A 152 6.17 -28.52 18.33
CA GLY A 152 4.95 -28.97 17.68
C GLY A 152 4.33 -30.24 18.28
N THR A 153 4.86 -30.76 19.40
CA THR A 153 4.24 -31.88 20.13
C THR A 153 3.02 -31.37 20.89
N ILE A 154 1.87 -32.00 20.71
CA ILE A 154 0.66 -31.70 21.46
C ILE A 154 0.81 -32.33 22.84
N LEU A 155 0.85 -31.50 23.87
CA LEU A 155 0.97 -31.90 25.28
C LEU A 155 -0.41 -32.04 25.93
N ASN A 156 -1.37 -31.25 25.46
CA ASN A 156 -2.76 -31.31 25.92
C ASN A 156 -3.70 -31.06 24.75
N GLU A 157 -4.58 -32.02 24.45
CA GLU A 157 -5.55 -31.94 23.39
C GLU A 157 -6.80 -31.14 23.82
N ILE A 158 -7.55 -30.61 22.83
CA ILE A 158 -8.74 -29.78 23.07
C ILE A 158 -10.04 -30.58 23.00
N GLU A 159 -9.99 -31.92 22.84
CA GLU A 159 -11.15 -32.76 22.49
C GLU A 159 -12.30 -32.70 23.50
N ASP A 160 -12.01 -32.59 24.80
CA ASP A 160 -13.00 -32.60 25.88
C ASP A 160 -13.56 -31.21 26.24
N TYR A 161 -13.23 -30.16 25.46
CA TYR A 161 -13.71 -28.83 25.77
C TYR A 161 -15.15 -28.59 25.27
N ASP A 162 -15.98 -27.99 26.12
CA ASP A 162 -17.41 -27.73 25.85
C ASP A 162 -17.58 -26.52 24.93
N PHE A 163 -17.48 -26.75 23.62
CA PHE A 163 -17.67 -25.71 22.59
C PHE A 163 -19.14 -25.26 22.44
N VAL A 164 -20.13 -26.09 22.81
CA VAL A 164 -21.55 -25.72 22.83
C VAL A 164 -21.80 -24.62 23.85
N LYS A 165 -21.27 -24.80 25.06
CA LYS A 165 -21.34 -23.79 26.11
C LYS A 165 -20.58 -22.51 25.72
N LEU A 166 -19.42 -22.66 25.09
CA LEU A 166 -18.64 -21.52 24.62
C LEU A 166 -19.40 -20.75 23.53
N GLY A 167 -19.96 -21.42 22.53
CA GLY A 167 -20.79 -20.82 21.47
C GLY A 167 -21.93 -20.00 22.05
N SER A 168 -22.70 -20.60 22.96
CA SER A 168 -23.83 -19.92 23.64
C SER A 168 -23.35 -18.70 24.48
N LEU A 169 -22.15 -18.72 25.05
CA LEU A 169 -21.58 -17.58 25.77
C LEU A 169 -21.25 -16.43 24.79
N LEU A 170 -20.61 -16.76 23.67
CA LEU A 170 -20.21 -15.78 22.63
C LEU A 170 -21.43 -15.10 22.01
N GLU A 171 -22.46 -15.85 21.64
CA GLU A 171 -23.72 -15.30 21.12
C GLU A 171 -24.39 -14.34 22.11
N ARG A 172 -24.56 -14.75 23.39
CA ARG A 172 -25.14 -13.87 24.43
C ARG A 172 -24.30 -12.63 24.68
N SER A 173 -23.01 -12.69 24.44
CA SER A 173 -22.09 -11.54 24.56
C SER A 173 -22.15 -10.58 23.37
N GLY A 174 -22.93 -10.90 22.34
CA GLY A 174 -23.04 -10.10 21.12
C GLY A 174 -21.75 -10.02 20.32
N VAL A 175 -20.96 -11.10 20.31
CA VAL A 175 -19.72 -11.22 19.55
C VAL A 175 -20.07 -11.38 18.06
N GLU A 176 -19.34 -10.68 17.19
CA GLU A 176 -19.55 -10.69 15.74
C GLU A 176 -18.43 -11.42 14.98
N SER A 177 -17.31 -11.73 15.65
CA SER A 177 -16.21 -12.50 15.09
C SER A 177 -15.34 -13.14 16.18
N VAL A 178 -14.61 -14.21 15.85
CA VAL A 178 -13.77 -14.95 16.79
C VAL A 178 -12.36 -15.15 16.23
N ALA A 179 -11.35 -14.82 17.03
CA ALA A 179 -9.95 -15.16 16.80
C ALA A 179 -9.53 -16.31 17.72
N VAL A 180 -9.03 -17.42 17.16
CA VAL A 180 -8.44 -18.53 17.90
C VAL A 180 -6.93 -18.42 17.82
N CYS A 181 -6.27 -18.25 18.97
CA CYS A 181 -4.84 -17.97 19.04
C CYS A 181 -4.18 -18.81 20.14
N PHE A 182 -3.58 -19.93 19.75
CA PHE A 182 -2.92 -20.83 20.69
C PHE A 182 -1.39 -20.68 20.67
N VAL A 183 -0.78 -20.91 21.81
CA VAL A 183 0.68 -20.84 21.96
C VAL A 183 1.32 -21.95 21.11
N ASN A 184 2.42 -21.61 20.41
CA ASN A 184 3.17 -22.50 19.54
C ASN A 184 2.36 -23.13 18.38
N SER A 185 1.18 -22.61 18.05
CA SER A 185 0.37 -23.12 16.92
C SER A 185 1.05 -22.97 15.55
N TYR A 186 2.04 -22.11 15.42
CA TYR A 186 2.88 -22.02 14.22
C TYR A 186 3.65 -23.33 13.95
N ALA A 187 4.05 -24.06 15.00
CA ALA A 187 4.73 -25.34 14.89
C ALA A 187 3.74 -26.50 14.64
N ASN A 188 2.54 -26.43 15.22
CA ASN A 188 1.46 -27.41 14.98
C ASN A 188 0.10 -26.76 15.26
N ALA A 189 -0.67 -26.51 14.21
CA ALA A 189 -1.97 -25.85 14.26
C ALA A 189 -3.15 -26.80 14.54
N GLN A 190 -2.93 -28.07 14.89
CA GLN A 190 -4.00 -29.07 15.00
C GLN A 190 -5.06 -28.67 16.02
N ASN A 191 -4.67 -28.19 17.23
CA ASN A 191 -5.61 -27.74 18.25
C ASN A 191 -6.42 -26.51 17.79
N GLU A 192 -5.78 -25.52 17.13
CA GLU A 192 -6.52 -24.37 16.54
C GLU A 192 -7.53 -24.79 15.51
N LYS A 193 -7.17 -25.70 14.60
CA LYS A 193 -8.06 -26.23 13.56
C LYS A 193 -9.24 -26.99 14.15
N LYS A 194 -9.00 -27.80 15.17
CA LYS A 194 -10.07 -28.51 15.92
C LYS A 194 -11.01 -27.49 16.58
N ALA A 195 -10.49 -26.47 17.26
CA ALA A 195 -11.28 -25.42 17.90
C ALA A 195 -12.14 -24.65 16.87
N VAL A 196 -11.54 -24.24 15.76
CA VAL A 196 -12.28 -23.55 14.66
C VAL A 196 -13.37 -24.44 14.09
N SER A 197 -13.08 -25.72 13.83
CA SER A 197 -14.07 -26.65 13.30
C SER A 197 -15.23 -26.86 14.26
N SER A 198 -14.99 -26.92 15.56
CA SER A 198 -16.01 -27.03 16.60
C SER A 198 -16.84 -25.76 16.73
N LEU A 199 -16.18 -24.58 16.78
CA LEU A 199 -16.89 -23.30 16.85
C LEU A 199 -17.77 -23.01 15.63
N LYS A 200 -17.33 -23.38 14.41
CA LYS A 200 -18.12 -23.23 13.19
C LYS A 200 -19.38 -24.10 13.11
N LYS A 201 -19.50 -25.14 13.95
CA LYS A 201 -20.72 -25.92 14.10
C LYS A 201 -21.75 -25.23 14.99
N GLU A 202 -21.27 -24.42 15.91
CA GLU A 202 -22.09 -23.75 16.93
C GLU A 202 -22.43 -22.29 16.58
N LEU A 203 -21.63 -21.66 15.69
CA LEU A 203 -21.71 -20.23 15.38
C LEU A 203 -21.74 -19.99 13.88
N GLU A 204 -22.65 -19.13 13.43
CA GLU A 204 -22.66 -18.59 12.05
C GLU A 204 -21.75 -17.36 11.86
N LEU A 205 -20.80 -17.15 12.78
CA LEU A 205 -19.88 -16.02 12.78
C LEU A 205 -18.56 -16.35 12.09
N PRO A 206 -17.85 -15.36 11.55
CA PRO A 206 -16.48 -15.54 11.10
C PRO A 206 -15.56 -16.00 12.23
N VAL A 207 -14.87 -17.11 12.03
CA VAL A 207 -13.86 -17.67 12.94
C VAL A 207 -12.57 -17.84 12.18
N CYS A 208 -11.51 -17.15 12.58
CA CYS A 208 -10.16 -17.34 12.07
C CYS A 208 -9.21 -17.89 13.15
N TYR A 209 -8.04 -18.36 12.75
CA TYR A 209 -7.03 -18.90 13.67
C TYR A 209 -5.64 -18.38 13.34
N SER A 210 -4.81 -18.24 14.38
CA SER A 210 -3.56 -17.49 14.27
C SER A 210 -2.56 -18.12 13.31
N ALA A 211 -2.40 -19.44 13.29
CA ALA A 211 -1.53 -20.12 12.35
C ALA A 211 -2.07 -20.14 10.90
N GLY A 212 -3.34 -19.80 10.68
CA GLY A 212 -3.92 -19.62 9.33
C GLY A 212 -3.68 -18.23 8.78
N ILE A 213 -3.49 -17.24 9.64
CA ILE A 213 -3.19 -15.85 9.24
C ILE A 213 -1.68 -15.63 9.20
N VAL A 214 -0.94 -16.04 10.25
CA VAL A 214 0.51 -15.87 10.38
C VAL A 214 1.10 -17.16 10.96
N PRO A 215 1.56 -18.12 10.15
CA PRO A 215 2.19 -19.36 10.63
C PRO A 215 3.66 -19.14 11.03
N GLU A 216 3.95 -18.11 11.80
CA GLU A 216 5.31 -17.71 12.21
C GLU A 216 5.45 -17.60 13.72
N GLN A 217 6.69 -17.68 14.21
CA GLN A 217 7.02 -17.48 15.63
C GLN A 217 6.63 -16.08 16.10
N GLY A 218 6.33 -15.95 17.40
CA GLY A 218 6.05 -14.68 18.05
C GLY A 218 4.58 -14.49 18.38
N GLU A 219 4.14 -15.02 19.54
CA GLU A 219 2.74 -15.03 19.97
C GLU A 219 2.08 -13.66 19.92
N PHE A 220 2.76 -12.60 20.39
CA PHE A 220 2.18 -11.27 20.42
C PHE A 220 1.84 -10.75 19.02
N HIS A 221 2.76 -10.85 18.06
CA HIS A 221 2.55 -10.36 16.68
C HIS A 221 1.52 -11.24 15.95
N ARG A 222 1.62 -12.58 16.10
CA ARG A 222 0.67 -13.52 15.52
C ARG A 222 -0.74 -13.31 16.07
N PHE A 223 -0.90 -13.16 17.39
CA PHE A 223 -2.20 -12.93 18.03
C PHE A 223 -2.77 -11.57 17.63
N SER A 224 -1.94 -10.52 17.61
CA SER A 224 -2.37 -9.20 17.14
C SER A 224 -2.88 -9.24 15.71
N SER A 225 -2.14 -9.89 14.79
CA SER A 225 -2.53 -10.03 13.38
C SER A 225 -3.83 -10.82 13.22
N CYS A 226 -4.00 -11.90 13.96
CA CYS A 226 -5.22 -12.71 13.92
C CYS A 226 -6.43 -11.96 14.49
N VAL A 227 -6.26 -11.24 15.60
CA VAL A 227 -7.32 -10.41 16.19
C VAL A 227 -7.69 -9.25 15.28
N LEU A 228 -6.70 -8.58 14.64
CA LEU A 228 -6.97 -7.56 13.62
C LEU A 228 -7.78 -8.14 12.47
N ASN A 229 -7.41 -9.33 11.99
CA ASN A 229 -8.17 -10.00 10.93
C ASN A 229 -9.61 -10.26 11.35
N ALA A 230 -9.83 -10.86 12.53
CA ALA A 230 -11.17 -11.10 13.06
C ALA A 230 -11.99 -9.80 13.20
N TYR A 231 -11.36 -8.74 13.72
CA TYR A 231 -11.97 -7.42 13.91
C TYR A 231 -12.45 -6.78 12.60
N LEU A 232 -11.72 -7.01 11.51
CA LEU A 232 -11.99 -6.39 10.21
C LEU A 232 -12.88 -7.26 9.29
N THR A 233 -12.83 -8.58 9.43
CA THR A 233 -13.50 -9.53 8.52
C THR A 233 -14.99 -9.24 8.30
N PRO A 234 -15.85 -8.98 9.33
CA PRO A 234 -17.26 -8.69 9.08
C PRO A 234 -17.48 -7.42 8.25
N VAL A 235 -16.69 -6.37 8.51
CA VAL A 235 -16.79 -5.09 7.80
C VAL A 235 -16.36 -5.23 6.34
N VAL A 236 -15.23 -5.90 6.10
CA VAL A 236 -14.68 -6.13 4.77
C VAL A 236 -15.61 -7.05 3.97
N ARG A 237 -16.06 -8.17 4.53
CA ARG A 237 -17.02 -9.09 3.87
C ARG A 237 -18.32 -8.41 3.47
N LYS A 238 -18.88 -7.58 4.37
CA LYS A 238 -20.12 -6.82 4.08
C LYS A 238 -19.91 -5.89 2.89
N TYR A 239 -18.80 -5.16 2.87
CA TYR A 239 -18.46 -4.28 1.76
C TYR A 239 -18.30 -5.05 0.44
N LEU A 240 -17.49 -6.11 0.45
CA LEU A 240 -17.21 -6.90 -0.75
C LEU A 240 -18.45 -7.62 -1.30
N SER A 241 -19.32 -8.12 -0.43
CA SER A 241 -20.59 -8.73 -0.86
C SER A 241 -21.53 -7.70 -1.48
N THR A 242 -21.63 -6.50 -0.89
CA THR A 242 -22.41 -5.40 -1.47
C THR A 242 -21.86 -5.00 -2.83
N LEU A 243 -20.56 -4.78 -2.93
CA LEU A 243 -19.90 -4.43 -4.21
C LEU A 243 -20.16 -5.50 -5.28
N LYS A 244 -20.04 -6.79 -4.94
CA LYS A 244 -20.31 -7.90 -5.87
C LYS A 244 -21.75 -7.88 -6.39
N ILE A 245 -22.72 -7.73 -5.50
CA ILE A 245 -24.15 -7.69 -5.85
C ILE A 245 -24.44 -6.51 -6.77
N GLU A 246 -23.94 -5.33 -6.44
CA GLU A 246 -24.17 -4.10 -7.21
C GLU A 246 -23.52 -4.14 -8.60
N LEU A 247 -22.30 -4.69 -8.71
CA LEU A 247 -21.63 -4.89 -9.98
C LEU A 247 -22.36 -5.91 -10.86
N GLN A 248 -22.78 -7.04 -10.29
CA GLN A 248 -23.55 -8.06 -10.99
C GLN A 248 -24.93 -7.52 -11.44
N GLY A 249 -25.59 -6.72 -10.59
CA GLY A 249 -26.86 -6.06 -10.94
C GLY A 249 -26.76 -5.11 -12.12
N ARG A 250 -25.53 -4.69 -12.47
CA ARG A 250 -25.24 -3.85 -13.65
C ARG A 250 -24.64 -4.61 -14.83
N GLY A 251 -24.54 -5.93 -14.75
CA GLY A 251 -24.07 -6.80 -15.83
C GLY A 251 -22.55 -7.05 -15.82
N VAL A 252 -21.81 -6.71 -14.74
CA VAL A 252 -20.39 -7.08 -14.61
C VAL A 252 -20.33 -8.55 -14.17
N ASP A 253 -20.10 -9.46 -15.11
CA ASP A 253 -19.96 -10.90 -14.88
C ASP A 253 -18.50 -11.36 -14.73
N SER A 254 -17.55 -10.46 -14.96
CA SER A 254 -16.12 -10.76 -14.88
C SER A 254 -15.67 -10.96 -13.43
N PRO A 255 -14.54 -11.69 -13.21
CA PRO A 255 -13.94 -11.79 -11.88
C PRO A 255 -13.56 -10.41 -11.33
N VAL A 256 -14.02 -10.15 -10.10
CA VAL A 256 -13.62 -8.96 -9.33
C VAL A 256 -12.53 -9.36 -8.35
N ASN A 257 -11.41 -8.68 -8.40
CA ASN A 257 -10.27 -8.91 -7.52
C ASN A 257 -9.97 -7.67 -6.69
N ILE A 258 -9.34 -7.89 -5.54
CA ILE A 258 -8.96 -6.85 -4.59
C ILE A 258 -7.43 -6.76 -4.55
N MET A 259 -6.91 -5.55 -4.59
CA MET A 259 -5.47 -5.30 -4.40
C MET A 259 -5.06 -5.64 -2.97
N GLY A 260 -4.08 -6.51 -2.83
CA GLY A 260 -3.49 -6.87 -1.54
C GLY A 260 -2.34 -5.96 -1.14
N SER A 261 -2.11 -5.82 0.15
CA SER A 261 -1.00 -5.05 0.74
C SER A 261 0.40 -5.51 0.30
N ASN A 262 0.50 -6.73 -0.22
CA ASN A 262 1.72 -7.33 -0.75
C ASN A 262 2.04 -6.97 -2.22
N GLY A 263 1.17 -6.20 -2.89
CA GLY A 263 1.35 -5.81 -4.30
C GLY A 263 0.76 -6.79 -5.32
N GLY A 264 -0.03 -7.77 -4.88
CA GLY A 264 -0.74 -8.68 -5.76
C GLY A 264 -2.25 -8.56 -5.63
N ALA A 265 -2.96 -9.05 -6.64
CA ALA A 265 -4.42 -9.17 -6.59
C ALA A 265 -4.82 -10.49 -5.90
N MET A 266 -5.95 -10.47 -5.18
CA MET A 266 -6.59 -11.62 -4.56
C MET A 266 -8.08 -11.64 -4.89
N THR A 267 -8.72 -12.81 -4.84
CA THR A 267 -10.17 -12.91 -5.07
C THR A 267 -10.98 -12.23 -3.95
N LEU A 268 -12.26 -11.94 -4.21
CA LEU A 268 -13.17 -11.39 -3.18
C LEU A 268 -13.26 -12.29 -1.94
N GLU A 269 -13.28 -13.60 -2.15
CA GLU A 269 -13.38 -14.58 -1.08
C GLU A 269 -12.09 -14.57 -0.23
N GLN A 270 -10.93 -14.59 -0.89
CA GLN A 270 -9.62 -14.48 -0.20
C GLN A 270 -9.52 -13.18 0.59
N ALA A 271 -9.90 -12.03 0.00
CA ALA A 271 -9.89 -10.73 0.67
C ALA A 271 -10.87 -10.67 1.86
N GLY A 272 -12.01 -11.35 1.75
CA GLY A 272 -12.98 -11.49 2.83
C GLY A 272 -12.48 -12.33 4.01
N ASP A 273 -11.65 -13.35 3.76
CA ASP A 273 -11.08 -14.23 4.78
C ASP A 273 -9.77 -13.68 5.36
N PHE A 274 -9.01 -12.95 4.56
CA PHE A 274 -7.73 -12.33 4.90
C PHE A 274 -7.82 -10.81 4.84
N ALA A 275 -8.75 -10.25 5.64
CA ALA A 275 -9.07 -8.81 5.65
C ALA A 275 -7.85 -7.92 5.95
N VAL A 276 -6.91 -8.36 6.79
CA VAL A 276 -5.64 -7.66 7.07
C VAL A 276 -4.73 -7.55 5.85
N GLY A 277 -4.91 -8.39 4.85
CA GLY A 277 -4.18 -8.33 3.58
C GLY A 277 -4.65 -7.20 2.65
N THR A 278 -5.69 -6.44 3.01
CA THR A 278 -6.23 -5.35 2.18
C THR A 278 -5.80 -3.95 2.65
N PHE A 279 -4.95 -3.83 3.67
CA PHE A 279 -4.41 -2.55 4.11
C PHE A 279 -3.59 -1.87 3.01
N LEU A 280 -3.66 -0.55 2.95
CA LEU A 280 -2.85 0.30 2.05
C LEU A 280 -2.99 -0.04 0.55
N SER A 281 -4.08 -0.68 0.12
CA SER A 281 -4.23 -1.15 -1.27
C SER A 281 -4.14 -0.04 -2.34
N GLY A 282 -4.55 1.20 -2.03
CA GLY A 282 -4.37 2.36 -2.92
C GLY A 282 -2.89 2.70 -3.16
N PRO A 283 -2.11 3.05 -2.10
CA PRO A 283 -0.66 3.28 -2.22
C PRO A 283 0.10 2.11 -2.86
N VAL A 284 -0.30 0.87 -2.56
CA VAL A 284 0.26 -0.34 -3.16
C VAL A 284 0.05 -0.37 -4.67
N GLY A 285 -1.14 0.01 -5.15
CA GLY A 285 -1.41 0.20 -6.58
C GLY A 285 -0.46 1.22 -7.20
N GLY A 286 -0.22 2.36 -6.53
CA GLY A 286 0.73 3.39 -6.96
C GLY A 286 2.15 2.85 -7.14
N VAL A 287 2.64 2.07 -6.19
CA VAL A 287 3.95 1.39 -6.31
C VAL A 287 3.95 0.39 -7.47
N GLY A 288 2.88 -0.39 -7.66
CA GLY A 288 2.74 -1.32 -8.80
C GLY A 288 2.79 -0.59 -10.15
N GLY A 289 2.09 0.55 -10.27
CA GLY A 289 2.16 1.44 -11.43
C GLY A 289 3.56 2.00 -11.66
N ALA A 290 4.26 2.40 -10.59
CA ALA A 290 5.64 2.89 -10.66
C ALA A 290 6.63 1.80 -11.13
N VAL A 291 6.48 0.55 -10.66
CA VAL A 291 7.27 -0.59 -11.17
C VAL A 291 7.06 -0.74 -12.68
N ARG A 292 5.82 -0.63 -13.16
CA ARG A 292 5.52 -0.72 -14.59
C ARG A 292 6.16 0.41 -15.38
N VAL A 293 6.16 1.64 -14.86
CA VAL A 293 6.87 2.77 -15.48
C VAL A 293 8.38 2.47 -15.56
N CYS A 294 8.98 1.95 -14.49
CA CYS A 294 10.38 1.54 -14.47
C CYS A 294 10.71 0.45 -15.50
N GLU A 295 9.80 -0.52 -15.70
CA GLU A 295 9.93 -1.57 -16.72
C GLU A 295 9.90 -0.98 -18.15
N MET A 296 8.95 -0.10 -18.44
CA MET A 296 8.79 0.52 -19.76
C MET A 296 9.92 1.49 -20.12
N THR A 297 10.58 2.06 -19.13
CA THR A 297 11.59 3.11 -19.30
C THR A 297 13.02 2.67 -19.00
N ASP A 298 13.21 1.38 -18.74
CA ASP A 298 14.48 0.74 -18.37
C ASP A 298 15.16 1.33 -17.12
N VAL A 299 14.39 2.02 -16.25
CA VAL A 299 14.86 2.49 -14.95
C VAL A 299 14.94 1.30 -13.99
N LYS A 300 16.06 1.13 -13.30
CA LYS A 300 16.27 0.03 -12.35
C LYS A 300 15.87 0.41 -10.93
N ASP A 301 16.24 1.63 -10.52
CA ASP A 301 16.20 2.09 -9.15
C ASP A 301 15.44 3.41 -9.06
N SER A 302 14.37 3.43 -8.29
CA SER A 302 13.54 4.61 -8.09
C SER A 302 12.95 4.66 -6.68
N ILE A 303 12.64 5.87 -6.23
CA ILE A 303 11.86 6.11 -5.02
C ILE A 303 10.54 6.72 -5.47
N THR A 304 9.42 6.10 -5.09
CA THR A 304 8.09 6.62 -5.39
C THR A 304 7.77 7.80 -4.50
N PHE A 305 7.04 8.76 -5.06
CA PHE A 305 6.57 9.94 -4.37
C PHE A 305 5.11 10.19 -4.78
N ASP A 306 4.18 9.57 -4.06
CA ASP A 306 2.74 9.70 -4.25
C ASP A 306 2.19 10.75 -3.30
N MET A 307 1.80 11.91 -3.82
CA MET A 307 1.18 12.94 -2.99
C MET A 307 -0.26 13.17 -3.41
N GLY A 308 -1.16 12.85 -2.49
CA GLY A 308 -2.59 13.13 -2.59
C GLY A 308 -3.02 14.40 -1.87
N GLY A 309 -4.31 14.46 -1.52
CA GLY A 309 -4.88 15.59 -0.77
C GLY A 309 -4.55 15.56 0.74
N THR A 310 -4.30 14.39 1.33
CA THR A 310 -4.15 14.22 2.79
C THR A 310 -2.77 13.75 3.22
N SER A 311 -2.11 12.95 2.39
CA SER A 311 -0.85 12.28 2.71
C SER A 311 0.12 12.30 1.55
N THR A 312 1.36 11.97 1.86
CA THR A 312 2.40 11.60 0.89
C THR A 312 2.90 10.21 1.26
N ASP A 313 2.88 9.31 0.28
CA ASP A 313 3.31 7.93 0.38
C ASP A 313 4.59 7.73 -0.42
N VAL A 314 5.63 7.17 0.22
CA VAL A 314 6.93 6.94 -0.41
C VAL A 314 7.34 5.48 -0.24
N ALA A 315 7.92 4.89 -1.28
CA ALA A 315 8.44 3.53 -1.26
C ALA A 315 9.70 3.42 -2.11
N LEU A 316 10.59 2.50 -1.73
CA LEU A 316 11.83 2.23 -2.46
C LEU A 316 11.62 1.07 -3.44
N ILE A 317 12.00 1.27 -4.69
CA ILE A 317 12.07 0.26 -5.75
C ILE A 317 13.54 0.08 -6.10
N HIS A 318 14.10 -1.10 -5.84
CA HIS A 318 15.47 -1.46 -6.17
C HIS A 318 15.50 -2.64 -7.14
N ASN A 319 16.25 -2.51 -8.24
CA ASN A 319 16.24 -3.49 -9.33
C ASN A 319 14.81 -3.82 -9.82
N ARG A 320 13.95 -2.80 -9.96
CA ARG A 320 12.52 -2.91 -10.34
C ARG A 320 11.68 -3.75 -9.38
N ARG A 321 12.15 -3.97 -8.16
CA ARG A 321 11.45 -4.71 -7.13
C ARG A 321 11.16 -3.82 -5.94
N PRO A 322 9.89 -3.63 -5.58
CA PRO A 322 9.55 -2.90 -4.37
C PRO A 322 9.93 -3.74 -3.15
N ARG A 323 10.32 -3.07 -2.08
CA ARG A 323 10.65 -3.73 -0.83
C ARG A 323 9.39 -4.24 -0.14
N ILE A 324 9.49 -5.43 0.47
CA ILE A 324 8.45 -6.03 1.31
C ILE A 324 8.90 -6.00 2.76
N SER A 325 8.01 -5.61 3.64
CA SER A 325 8.13 -5.72 5.09
C SER A 325 7.23 -6.84 5.61
N TYR A 326 7.72 -7.59 6.59
CA TYR A 326 6.98 -8.65 7.30
C TYR A 326 6.71 -8.27 8.77
N ASP A 327 7.29 -7.20 9.27
CA ASP A 327 7.08 -6.66 10.61
C ASP A 327 6.54 -5.23 10.47
N ASN A 328 5.24 -5.12 10.39
CA ASN A 328 4.52 -3.89 10.14
C ASN A 328 3.77 -3.44 11.39
N GLN A 329 3.36 -2.20 11.38
CA GLN A 329 2.49 -1.62 12.40
C GLN A 329 1.42 -0.78 11.72
N ILE A 330 0.16 -1.01 12.05
CA ILE A 330 -0.95 -0.17 11.63
C ILE A 330 -1.54 0.50 12.87
N ASP A 331 -1.47 1.83 12.92
CA ASP A 331 -1.74 2.60 14.13
C ASP A 331 -0.89 2.07 15.32
N ALA A 332 -1.50 1.61 16.37
CA ALA A 332 -0.81 1.06 17.55
C ALA A 332 -0.67 -0.47 17.53
N PHE A 333 -1.13 -1.14 16.48
CA PHE A 333 -1.22 -2.60 16.45
C PHE A 333 -0.16 -3.22 15.53
N PRO A 334 0.70 -4.12 16.05
CA PRO A 334 1.63 -4.85 15.21
C PRO A 334 0.89 -5.79 14.26
N LEU A 335 1.36 -5.86 13.04
CA LEU A 335 0.82 -6.67 11.97
C LEU A 335 1.95 -7.43 11.25
N GLN A 336 1.97 -8.74 11.41
CA GLN A 336 2.99 -9.62 10.83
C GLN A 336 2.45 -10.31 9.57
N VAL A 337 2.16 -9.51 8.52
CA VAL A 337 1.80 -10.00 7.20
C VAL A 337 2.64 -9.31 6.14
N PRO A 338 2.88 -9.96 4.96
CA PRO A 338 3.64 -9.32 3.90
C PRO A 338 2.95 -8.04 3.42
N GLN A 339 3.66 -6.90 3.48
CA GLN A 339 3.20 -5.62 2.94
C GLN A 339 4.33 -4.95 2.16
N LEU A 340 3.99 -4.14 1.15
CA LEU A 340 4.97 -3.23 0.59
C LEU A 340 5.45 -2.26 1.67
N ASP A 341 6.78 -2.04 1.73
CA ASP A 341 7.40 -1.11 2.69
C ASP A 341 7.14 0.33 2.23
N ILE A 342 5.95 0.83 2.56
CA ILE A 342 5.48 2.17 2.22
C ILE A 342 5.50 3.02 3.48
N HIS A 343 6.16 4.16 3.41
CA HIS A 343 6.16 5.14 4.49
C HIS A 343 5.21 6.29 4.16
N THR A 344 4.23 6.51 5.03
CA THR A 344 3.19 7.53 4.88
C THR A 344 3.40 8.67 5.85
N ILE A 345 3.38 9.89 5.35
CA ILE A 345 3.37 11.11 6.19
C ILE A 345 2.10 11.93 5.94
N GLY A 346 1.60 12.58 7.00
CA GLY A 346 0.46 13.49 6.94
C GLY A 346 0.81 14.85 6.31
N ALA A 347 1.38 14.83 5.11
CA ALA A 347 1.70 16.01 4.32
C ALA A 347 1.10 15.84 2.92
N GLY A 348 -0.07 16.38 2.68
CA GLY A 348 -0.78 16.38 1.41
C GLY A 348 -1.27 17.78 1.04
N GLY A 349 -1.93 17.93 -0.11
CA GLY A 349 -2.42 19.24 -0.59
C GLY A 349 -3.32 19.97 0.40
N GLY A 350 -4.09 19.24 1.22
CA GLY A 350 -4.96 19.77 2.25
C GLY A 350 -4.30 19.97 3.62
N SER A 351 -3.00 19.72 3.78
CA SER A 351 -2.30 19.93 5.05
C SER A 351 -2.35 21.41 5.45
N ILE A 352 -2.81 21.66 6.68
CA ILE A 352 -3.08 22.99 7.20
C ILE A 352 -1.79 23.63 7.70
N ALA A 353 -1.55 24.89 7.32
CA ALA A 353 -0.50 25.72 7.89
C ALA A 353 -1.04 26.46 9.12
N TRP A 354 -0.31 26.42 10.22
CA TRP A 354 -0.71 27.01 11.50
C TRP A 354 0.51 27.49 12.29
N VAL A 355 0.26 28.29 13.32
CA VAL A 355 1.30 28.86 14.17
C VAL A 355 1.24 28.22 15.54
N GLN A 356 2.35 27.71 16.03
CA GLN A 356 2.49 27.16 17.38
C GLN A 356 2.43 28.27 18.44
N GLU A 357 2.32 27.87 19.71
CA GLU A 357 2.29 28.80 20.84
C GLU A 357 3.58 29.66 20.97
N ASP A 358 4.70 29.12 20.51
CA ASP A 358 5.99 29.82 20.48
C ASP A 358 6.18 30.76 19.27
N GLY A 359 5.19 30.86 18.38
CA GLY A 359 5.24 31.67 17.17
C GLY A 359 5.82 30.97 15.94
N THR A 360 6.19 29.69 16.04
CA THR A 360 6.77 28.91 14.92
C THR A 360 5.66 28.52 13.92
N LEU A 361 5.95 28.72 12.62
CA LEU A 361 5.09 28.25 11.53
C LEU A 361 5.23 26.73 11.35
N GLU A 362 4.11 26.03 11.32
CA GLU A 362 4.01 24.61 11.12
C GLU A 362 3.06 24.25 9.95
N VAL A 363 3.27 23.07 9.33
CA VAL A 363 2.41 22.52 8.26
C VAL A 363 2.06 21.09 8.59
N GLY A 364 0.75 20.78 8.66
CA GLY A 364 0.26 19.50 9.14
C GLY A 364 0.52 19.30 10.65
N PRO A 365 0.30 18.10 11.22
CA PRO A 365 -0.24 16.89 10.57
C PRO A 365 -1.75 16.99 10.26
N HIS A 366 -2.42 18.04 10.75
CA HIS A 366 -3.85 18.26 10.51
C HIS A 366 -4.11 18.59 9.04
N SER A 367 -5.15 17.97 8.47
CA SER A 367 -5.59 18.20 7.10
C SER A 367 -7.01 18.74 7.07
N ALA A 368 -7.29 19.64 6.12
CA ALA A 368 -8.64 20.12 5.85
C ALA A 368 -9.54 19.02 5.23
N GLY A 369 -8.96 17.89 4.83
CA GLY A 369 -9.67 16.76 4.24
C GLY A 369 -10.34 17.10 2.91
N ALA A 370 -11.40 16.34 2.59
CA ALA A 370 -12.22 16.57 1.40
C ALA A 370 -13.32 17.64 1.67
N LEU A 371 -13.84 17.66 2.89
CA LEU A 371 -14.85 18.58 3.39
C LEU A 371 -14.45 19.04 4.80
N PRO A 372 -14.37 20.37 5.06
CA PRO A 372 -14.64 21.45 4.11
C PRO A 372 -13.58 21.63 3.01
N GLY A 373 -12.39 20.98 3.12
CA GLY A 373 -11.29 21.04 2.16
C GLY A 373 -10.46 22.33 2.24
N PRO A 374 -9.46 22.48 1.37
CA PRO A 374 -8.70 23.72 1.16
C PRO A 374 -9.60 24.92 0.91
N ALA A 375 -9.20 26.12 1.34
CA ALA A 375 -9.99 27.34 1.17
C ALA A 375 -10.25 27.61 -0.33
N CYS A 376 -9.28 27.34 -1.19
CA CYS A 376 -9.42 27.49 -2.64
C CYS A 376 -10.51 26.63 -3.27
N TYR A 377 -10.99 25.57 -2.63
CA TYR A 377 -12.05 24.71 -3.18
C TYR A 377 -13.44 25.34 -3.06
N GLY A 378 -13.61 26.42 -2.28
CA GLY A 378 -14.87 27.13 -2.15
C GLY A 378 -15.98 26.32 -1.47
N ARG A 379 -15.64 25.28 -0.71
CA ARG A 379 -16.57 24.37 -0.01
C ARG A 379 -16.70 24.65 1.49
N GLY A 380 -16.33 25.87 1.92
CA GLY A 380 -16.40 26.29 3.32
C GLY A 380 -15.08 26.16 4.09
N GLY A 381 -13.99 25.72 3.47
CA GLY A 381 -12.65 25.78 4.05
C GLY A 381 -12.20 27.22 4.29
N ILE A 382 -11.62 27.50 5.48
CA ILE A 382 -11.13 28.82 5.87
C ILE A 382 -9.68 28.81 6.37
N GLN A 383 -9.09 27.64 6.50
CA GLN A 383 -7.72 27.47 6.97
C GLN A 383 -6.76 27.40 5.77
N PRO A 384 -5.56 28.03 5.87
CA PRO A 384 -4.59 27.99 4.79
C PRO A 384 -3.96 26.61 4.67
N THR A 385 -3.87 26.09 3.44
CA THR A 385 -3.31 24.77 3.14
C THR A 385 -2.19 24.84 2.11
N ILE A 386 -1.51 23.71 1.85
CA ILE A 386 -0.51 23.57 0.78
C ILE A 386 -1.14 23.87 -0.59
N SER A 387 -2.40 23.45 -0.85
CA SER A 387 -3.11 23.78 -2.09
C SER A 387 -3.33 25.28 -2.26
N ASP A 388 -3.70 25.97 -1.18
CA ASP A 388 -3.87 27.43 -1.17
C ASP A 388 -2.54 28.14 -1.44
N ALA A 389 -1.44 27.66 -0.85
CA ALA A 389 -0.10 28.17 -1.11
C ALA A 389 0.28 28.05 -2.60
N ASN A 390 0.06 26.86 -3.21
CA ASN A 390 0.31 26.66 -4.63
C ASN A 390 -0.52 27.57 -5.54
N LEU A 391 -1.77 27.83 -5.17
CA LEU A 391 -2.65 28.77 -5.92
C LEU A 391 -2.15 30.22 -5.82
N ILE A 392 -1.77 30.67 -4.62
CA ILE A 392 -1.20 32.01 -4.40
C ILE A 392 0.07 32.21 -5.21
N LEU A 393 0.95 31.20 -5.27
CA LEU A 393 2.21 31.21 -6.00
C LEU A 393 2.03 31.02 -7.52
N GLY A 394 0.79 30.92 -8.03
CA GLY A 394 0.46 30.84 -9.45
C GLY A 394 0.65 29.46 -10.07
N ARG A 395 0.93 28.41 -9.29
CA ARG A 395 1.22 27.04 -9.78
C ARG A 395 -0.04 26.30 -10.24
N LEU A 396 -1.21 26.67 -9.74
CA LEU A 396 -2.50 26.07 -10.08
C LEU A 396 -3.31 26.97 -11.03
N PRO A 397 -4.14 26.42 -11.94
CA PRO A 397 -4.94 27.19 -12.86
C PRO A 397 -6.07 27.96 -12.13
N ILE A 398 -6.34 29.20 -12.53
CA ILE A 398 -7.48 29.99 -12.03
C ILE A 398 -8.65 29.92 -13.02
N LYS A 399 -8.36 29.83 -14.32
CA LYS A 399 -9.36 29.90 -15.40
C LYS A 399 -9.85 28.53 -15.87
N ARG A 400 -9.14 27.47 -15.54
CA ARG A 400 -9.49 26.08 -15.91
C ARG A 400 -9.99 25.33 -14.68
N LYS A 401 -10.94 24.44 -14.89
CA LYS A 401 -11.40 23.51 -13.85
C LYS A 401 -10.37 22.41 -13.65
N LEU A 402 -10.12 22.06 -12.41
CA LEU A 402 -9.40 20.83 -12.09
C LEU A 402 -10.27 19.59 -12.34
N SER A 403 -9.69 18.40 -12.28
CA SER A 403 -10.41 17.13 -12.38
C SER A 403 -11.63 17.10 -11.46
N GLY A 404 -12.72 16.51 -11.92
CA GLY A 404 -14.01 16.54 -11.23
C GLY A 404 -14.73 17.87 -11.29
N GLY A 405 -14.36 18.78 -12.22
CA GLY A 405 -15.06 20.05 -12.48
C GLY A 405 -14.83 21.13 -11.44
N LEU A 406 -13.81 20.99 -10.58
CA LEU A 406 -13.53 21.90 -9.47
C LEU A 406 -12.96 23.24 -9.96
N GLU A 407 -13.64 24.35 -9.66
CA GLU A 407 -13.18 25.72 -9.86
C GLU A 407 -12.46 26.23 -8.61
N LEU A 408 -11.30 26.88 -8.79
CA LEU A 408 -10.50 27.39 -7.69
C LEU A 408 -10.79 28.85 -7.37
N ASN A 409 -10.93 29.16 -6.08
CA ASN A 409 -11.18 30.52 -5.58
C ASN A 409 -9.90 31.11 -4.94
N LYS A 410 -9.16 31.91 -5.71
CA LYS A 410 -7.93 32.55 -5.25
C LYS A 410 -8.18 33.53 -4.08
N GLY A 411 -9.28 34.27 -4.10
CA GLY A 411 -9.63 35.20 -3.03
C GLY A 411 -9.86 34.52 -1.69
N ALA A 412 -10.39 33.29 -1.68
CA ALA A 412 -10.52 32.49 -0.47
C ALA A 412 -9.16 32.06 0.10
N SER A 413 -8.21 31.67 -0.76
CA SER A 413 -6.84 31.38 -0.35
C SER A 413 -6.13 32.61 0.24
N GLU A 414 -6.25 33.74 -0.42
CA GLU A 414 -5.67 35.02 0.05
C GLU A 414 -6.25 35.42 1.40
N ALA A 415 -7.55 35.25 1.62
CA ALA A 415 -8.22 35.53 2.89
C ALA A 415 -7.72 34.59 4.02
N ALA A 416 -7.55 33.29 3.73
CA ALA A 416 -7.00 32.31 4.68
C ALA A 416 -5.55 32.65 5.07
N PHE A 417 -4.69 32.97 4.09
CA PHE A 417 -3.32 33.37 4.34
C PHE A 417 -3.20 34.74 5.03
N ALA A 418 -4.11 35.68 4.79
CA ALA A 418 -4.15 36.95 5.52
C ALA A 418 -4.43 36.77 7.03
N GLN A 419 -5.22 35.74 7.40
CA GLN A 419 -5.42 35.41 8.82
C GLN A 419 -4.14 34.80 9.43
N LEU A 420 -3.41 33.96 8.69
CA LEU A 420 -2.14 33.40 9.13
C LEU A 420 -1.07 34.49 9.27
N SER A 421 -1.00 35.41 8.29
CA SER A 421 -0.10 36.57 8.29
C SER A 421 -0.26 37.44 9.53
N LYS A 422 -1.51 37.70 9.96
CA LYS A 422 -1.79 38.47 11.21
C LYS A 422 -1.15 37.83 12.44
N LYS A 423 -1.11 36.50 12.52
CA LYS A 423 -0.45 35.77 13.63
C LYS A 423 1.09 35.82 13.54
N LEU A 424 1.62 36.12 12.37
CA LEU A 424 3.07 36.22 12.08
C LEU A 424 3.50 37.67 11.81
N GLN A 425 2.99 38.62 12.60
CA GLN A 425 3.37 40.04 12.60
C GLN A 425 3.21 40.75 11.25
N GLY A 426 2.28 40.29 10.40
CA GLY A 426 1.99 40.93 9.11
C GLY A 426 2.94 40.52 7.98
N ALA A 427 3.50 39.31 8.04
CA ALA A 427 4.35 38.77 6.99
C ALA A 427 3.65 38.80 5.61
N ASP A 428 4.42 39.07 4.54
CA ASP A 428 3.90 39.09 3.18
C ASP A 428 3.30 37.72 2.78
N ILE A 429 2.11 37.73 2.19
CA ILE A 429 1.33 36.53 1.87
C ILE A 429 2.09 35.61 0.88
N THR A 430 2.76 36.17 -0.12
CA THR A 430 3.52 35.40 -1.11
C THR A 430 4.73 34.69 -0.48
N SER A 431 5.47 35.45 0.34
CA SER A 431 6.61 34.90 1.11
C SER A 431 6.17 33.86 2.13
N LEU A 432 5.00 34.04 2.72
CA LEU A 432 4.41 33.07 3.67
C LEU A 432 3.98 31.81 2.96
N ALA A 433 3.36 31.92 1.77
CA ALA A 433 3.00 30.75 0.94
C ALA A 433 4.25 29.95 0.50
N ASP A 434 5.34 30.63 0.12
CA ASP A 434 6.61 29.99 -0.19
C ASP A 434 7.19 29.28 1.05
N GLY A 435 7.15 29.92 2.23
CA GLY A 435 7.57 29.33 3.50
C GLY A 435 6.79 28.05 3.87
N VAL A 436 5.48 28.05 3.65
CA VAL A 436 4.63 26.87 3.86
C VAL A 436 5.07 25.72 2.95
N LEU A 437 5.37 25.98 1.68
CA LEU A 437 5.87 24.94 0.75
C LEU A 437 7.25 24.42 1.16
N ARG A 438 8.18 25.28 1.59
CA ARG A 438 9.51 24.85 2.05
C ARG A 438 9.44 23.94 3.27
N ILE A 439 8.57 24.24 4.24
CA ILE A 439 8.35 23.37 5.40
C ILE A 439 7.77 22.01 4.96
N ALA A 440 6.78 22.03 4.05
CA ALA A 440 6.19 20.80 3.52
C ALA A 440 7.25 19.95 2.79
N VAL A 441 8.08 20.57 1.92
CA VAL A 441 9.16 19.89 1.18
C VAL A 441 10.19 19.28 2.13
N ALA A 442 10.60 19.97 3.20
CA ALA A 442 11.51 19.42 4.19
C ALA A 442 10.96 18.15 4.88
N LYS A 443 9.66 18.16 5.23
CA LYS A 443 8.96 16.98 5.79
C LYS A 443 8.91 15.82 4.77
N MET A 444 8.59 16.11 3.51
CA MET A 444 8.56 15.14 2.42
C MET A 444 9.94 14.54 2.14
N ALA A 445 11.00 15.37 2.14
CA ALA A 445 12.38 14.91 2.02
C ALA A 445 12.77 13.99 3.19
N GLY A 446 12.28 14.28 4.40
CA GLY A 446 12.41 13.38 5.57
C GLY A 446 11.81 12.00 5.31
N ALA A 447 10.62 11.93 4.71
CA ALA A 447 9.99 10.65 4.36
C ALA A 447 10.80 9.86 3.32
N VAL A 448 11.38 10.52 2.32
CA VAL A 448 12.28 9.88 1.35
C VAL A 448 13.53 9.31 2.05
N ARG A 449 14.12 10.03 3.01
CA ARG A 449 15.26 9.54 3.80
C ARG A 449 14.89 8.30 4.64
N GLU A 450 13.67 8.24 5.15
CA GLU A 450 13.17 7.08 5.93
C GLU A 450 13.20 5.78 5.13
N VAL A 451 12.77 5.81 3.87
CA VAL A 451 12.75 4.61 3.02
C VAL A 451 14.09 4.33 2.32
N SER A 452 15.01 5.28 2.29
CA SER A 452 16.32 5.16 1.64
C SER A 452 17.46 5.11 2.64
N VAL A 453 17.86 6.23 3.24
CA VAL A 453 19.05 6.35 4.12
C VAL A 453 18.93 5.41 5.32
N HIS A 454 17.79 5.35 5.98
CA HIS A 454 17.57 4.45 7.12
C HIS A 454 17.54 2.96 6.73
N ARG A 455 17.50 2.67 5.43
CA ARG A 455 17.58 1.32 4.87
C ARG A 455 18.94 1.01 4.22
N GLY A 456 19.92 1.91 4.33
CA GLY A 456 21.26 1.76 3.79
C GLY A 456 21.41 2.13 2.31
N PHE A 457 20.49 2.94 1.75
CA PHE A 457 20.54 3.40 0.37
C PHE A 457 20.75 4.91 0.29
N ASP A 458 21.58 5.36 -0.64
CA ASP A 458 21.72 6.78 -0.95
C ASP A 458 20.63 7.20 -1.96
N PRO A 459 19.74 8.16 -1.63
CA PRO A 459 18.70 8.60 -2.55
C PRO A 459 19.24 9.18 -3.87
N ARG A 460 20.51 9.60 -3.90
CA ARG A 460 21.18 10.14 -5.10
C ARG A 460 21.46 9.08 -6.16
N ASP A 461 21.44 7.81 -5.79
CA ASP A 461 21.58 6.67 -6.71
C ASP A 461 20.25 6.28 -7.37
N PHE A 462 19.15 6.93 -6.98
CA PHE A 462 17.78 6.61 -7.41
C PHE A 462 17.18 7.76 -8.23
N ALA A 463 16.23 7.42 -9.11
CA ALA A 463 15.33 8.42 -9.67
C ALA A 463 14.15 8.66 -8.70
N LEU A 464 13.68 9.91 -8.58
CA LEU A 464 12.48 10.22 -7.80
C LEU A 464 11.26 10.24 -8.74
N LEU A 465 10.31 9.31 -8.55
CA LEU A 465 9.15 9.11 -9.40
C LEU A 465 7.93 9.77 -8.76
N GLY A 466 7.53 10.94 -9.26
CA GLY A 466 6.44 11.76 -8.73
C GLY A 466 5.10 11.48 -9.38
N PHE A 467 4.09 11.15 -8.57
CA PHE A 467 2.71 10.93 -9.02
C PHE A 467 1.69 11.26 -7.92
N GLY A 468 0.41 10.92 -8.13
CA GLY A 468 -0.70 11.44 -7.35
C GLY A 468 -1.13 12.84 -7.80
N GLY A 469 -2.24 13.34 -7.31
CA GLY A 469 -2.81 14.61 -7.74
C GLY A 469 -1.94 15.85 -7.45
N ALA A 470 -1.06 15.77 -6.44
CA ALA A 470 -0.18 16.85 -6.02
C ALA A 470 1.32 16.50 -6.12
N GLY A 471 1.69 15.24 -6.30
CA GLY A 471 3.08 14.79 -6.35
C GLY A 471 3.93 15.52 -7.39
N PRO A 472 3.50 15.61 -8.65
CA PRO A 472 4.27 16.29 -9.71
C PRO A 472 4.49 17.79 -9.48
N MET A 473 3.71 18.44 -8.60
CA MET A 473 3.94 19.83 -8.21
C MET A 473 5.13 20.02 -7.25
N HIS A 474 5.46 18.98 -6.47
CA HIS A 474 6.42 19.11 -5.36
C HIS A 474 7.67 18.27 -5.56
N VAL A 475 7.62 17.24 -6.39
CA VAL A 475 8.70 16.26 -6.56
C VAL A 475 10.04 16.90 -6.95
N PHE A 476 10.04 17.97 -7.74
CA PHE A 476 11.26 18.67 -8.13
C PHE A 476 11.93 19.37 -6.95
N LEU A 477 11.14 20.03 -6.10
CA LEU A 477 11.67 20.68 -4.89
C LEU A 477 12.24 19.65 -3.90
N VAL A 478 11.60 18.49 -3.78
CA VAL A 478 12.11 17.38 -2.97
C VAL A 478 13.40 16.81 -3.57
N ALA A 479 13.49 16.70 -4.90
CA ALA A 479 14.69 16.24 -5.60
C ALA A 479 15.88 17.23 -5.42
N GLU A 480 15.62 18.54 -5.44
CA GLU A 480 16.63 19.58 -5.16
C GLU A 480 17.12 19.49 -3.71
N GLU A 481 16.21 19.36 -2.74
CA GLU A 481 16.53 19.23 -1.30
C GLU A 481 17.40 17.99 -1.01
N LEU A 482 17.19 16.90 -1.75
CA LEU A 482 17.90 15.63 -1.58
C LEU A 482 19.08 15.47 -2.56
N ALA A 483 19.31 16.43 -3.46
CA ALA A 483 20.26 16.33 -4.57
C ALA A 483 20.06 15.09 -5.46
N VAL A 484 18.80 14.65 -5.62
CA VAL A 484 18.46 13.55 -6.51
C VAL A 484 18.66 13.99 -7.97
N PRO A 485 19.37 13.21 -8.79
CA PRO A 485 19.76 13.64 -10.13
C PRO A 485 18.66 13.62 -11.16
N THR A 486 17.63 12.80 -10.96
CA THR A 486 16.60 12.55 -11.97
C THR A 486 15.22 12.48 -11.32
N VAL A 487 14.28 13.25 -11.88
CA VAL A 487 12.85 13.15 -11.58
C VAL A 487 12.14 12.49 -12.76
N ILE A 488 11.22 11.58 -12.45
CA ILE A 488 10.35 10.92 -13.43
C ILE A 488 8.91 11.28 -13.10
N VAL A 489 8.16 11.74 -14.12
CA VAL A 489 6.72 11.95 -13.99
C VAL A 489 6.02 11.09 -15.04
N PRO A 490 5.26 10.06 -14.63
CA PRO A 490 4.56 9.19 -15.54
C PRO A 490 3.45 9.94 -16.28
N ARG A 491 2.97 9.36 -17.36
CA ARG A 491 1.70 9.78 -17.95
C ARG A 491 0.57 9.35 -17.00
N TYR A 492 -0.47 10.17 -16.92
CA TYR A 492 -1.59 9.98 -15.99
C TYR A 492 -1.15 9.87 -14.51
N PRO A 493 -0.34 10.82 -14.01
CA PRO A 493 0.21 10.71 -12.65
C PRO A 493 -0.89 10.63 -11.59
N GLY A 494 -2.04 11.28 -11.81
CA GLY A 494 -3.18 11.23 -10.90
C GLY A 494 -3.94 9.90 -10.88
N HIS A 495 -3.67 8.99 -11.83
CA HIS A 495 -4.33 7.68 -11.96
C HIS A 495 -3.33 6.52 -11.87
N LEU A 496 -2.09 6.75 -11.43
CA LEU A 496 -1.07 5.71 -11.41
C LEU A 496 -1.42 4.56 -10.48
N SER A 497 -2.11 4.82 -9.36
CA SER A 497 -2.63 3.78 -8.45
C SER A 497 -3.63 2.87 -9.17
N ALA A 498 -4.58 3.44 -9.91
CA ALA A 498 -5.53 2.66 -10.70
C ALA A 498 -4.83 1.86 -11.83
N MET A 499 -3.76 2.42 -12.42
CA MET A 499 -2.95 1.70 -13.41
C MET A 499 -2.23 0.49 -12.80
N GLY A 500 -1.65 0.64 -11.60
CA GLY A 500 -1.01 -0.47 -10.90
C GLY A 500 -1.99 -1.57 -10.53
N GLN A 501 -3.22 -1.22 -10.19
CA GLN A 501 -4.28 -2.20 -9.95
C GLN A 501 -4.68 -2.92 -11.23
N LEU A 502 -4.90 -2.19 -12.32
CA LEU A 502 -5.19 -2.76 -13.64
C LEU A 502 -4.16 -3.82 -14.06
N LEU A 503 -2.90 -3.66 -13.70
CA LEU A 503 -1.75 -4.47 -14.14
C LEU A 503 -1.29 -5.48 -13.07
N ALA A 504 -2.00 -5.60 -11.95
CA ALA A 504 -1.60 -6.45 -10.85
C ALA A 504 -1.67 -7.94 -11.21
N ASP A 505 -0.55 -8.64 -11.01
CA ASP A 505 -0.52 -10.09 -11.05
C ASP A 505 -1.28 -10.67 -9.84
N GLN A 506 -1.86 -11.85 -9.99
CA GLN A 506 -2.34 -12.56 -8.81
C GLN A 506 -1.13 -13.00 -7.99
N ARG A 507 -1.15 -12.74 -6.68
CA ARG A 507 -0.04 -13.07 -5.80
C ARG A 507 -0.47 -13.87 -4.60
N GLN A 508 0.35 -14.87 -4.28
CA GLN A 508 0.21 -15.70 -3.10
C GLN A 508 1.54 -15.77 -2.36
N ASP A 509 1.52 -15.44 -1.08
CA ASP A 509 2.64 -15.59 -0.18
C ASP A 509 2.38 -16.80 0.73
N MET A 510 3.35 -17.70 0.79
CA MET A 510 3.36 -18.84 1.69
C MET A 510 4.58 -18.77 2.57
N VAL A 511 4.42 -19.11 3.85
CA VAL A 511 5.52 -19.19 4.81
C VAL A 511 5.42 -20.49 5.60
N LEU A 512 6.57 -21.09 5.83
CA LEU A 512 6.73 -22.25 6.67
C LEU A 512 7.74 -21.92 7.77
N SER A 513 7.30 -21.90 9.02
CA SER A 513 8.21 -21.82 10.17
C SER A 513 9.01 -23.10 10.25
N TRP A 514 10.25 -23.04 9.78
CA TRP A 514 11.17 -24.17 9.71
C TRP A 514 12.59 -23.67 9.68
N GLY A 515 13.44 -24.31 10.44
CA GLY A 515 14.85 -23.98 10.42
C GLY A 515 15.57 -24.43 11.67
N GLY A 516 16.61 -23.69 11.99
CA GLY A 516 17.57 -23.93 13.05
C GLY A 516 18.95 -23.48 12.59
N ARG A 517 19.99 -23.86 13.32
CA ARG A 517 21.38 -23.58 12.94
C ARG A 517 21.73 -24.28 11.65
N LEU A 518 22.41 -23.60 10.73
CA LEU A 518 22.74 -24.14 9.40
C LEU A 518 23.49 -25.48 9.45
N GLU A 519 24.36 -25.66 10.43
CA GLU A 519 25.14 -26.90 10.65
C GLU A 519 24.28 -28.14 10.95
N ASN A 520 23.09 -27.92 11.50
CA ASN A 520 22.15 -28.98 11.89
C ASN A 520 21.09 -29.26 10.82
N LEU A 521 21.12 -28.55 9.71
CA LEU A 521 20.11 -28.66 8.66
C LEU A 521 20.64 -29.46 7.45
N SER A 522 19.77 -30.27 6.87
CA SER A 522 20.03 -30.97 5.62
C SER A 522 19.57 -30.15 4.42
N GLY A 523 20.45 -29.99 3.42
CA GLY A 523 20.08 -29.37 2.15
C GLY A 523 18.99 -30.15 1.41
N GLY A 524 18.95 -31.46 1.54
CA GLY A 524 17.90 -32.34 0.99
C GLY A 524 16.54 -32.09 1.64
N ASP A 525 16.50 -31.84 2.95
CA ASP A 525 15.26 -31.53 3.66
C ASP A 525 14.71 -30.14 3.24
N LEU A 526 15.59 -29.15 3.06
CA LEU A 526 15.20 -27.84 2.54
C LEU A 526 14.59 -27.95 1.14
N LEU A 527 15.26 -28.66 0.21
CA LEU A 527 14.77 -28.84 -1.15
C LEU A 527 13.44 -29.60 -1.21
N SER A 528 13.28 -30.63 -0.38
CA SER A 528 12.00 -31.37 -0.26
C SER A 528 10.85 -30.47 0.17
N ARG A 529 11.07 -29.56 1.13
CA ARG A 529 10.04 -28.59 1.58
C ARG A 529 9.73 -27.57 0.50
N ILE A 530 10.74 -27.08 -0.21
CA ILE A 530 10.57 -26.21 -1.37
C ILE A 530 9.66 -26.86 -2.42
N GLU A 531 9.89 -28.12 -2.76
CA GLU A 531 9.07 -28.85 -3.74
C GLU A 531 7.61 -29.02 -3.28
N VAL A 532 7.38 -29.28 -2.00
CA VAL A 532 6.01 -29.37 -1.44
C VAL A 532 5.29 -28.05 -1.54
N MET A 533 5.91 -26.96 -1.10
CA MET A 533 5.31 -25.61 -1.17
C MET A 533 5.04 -25.19 -2.62
N GLU A 534 5.95 -25.49 -3.54
CA GLU A 534 5.80 -25.19 -4.97
C GLU A 534 4.58 -25.90 -5.56
N LYS A 535 4.46 -27.22 -5.37
CA LYS A 535 3.32 -28.01 -5.86
C LYS A 535 1.98 -27.51 -5.31
N GLU A 536 1.94 -27.14 -4.04
CA GLU A 536 0.73 -26.57 -3.44
C GLU A 536 0.34 -25.24 -4.08
N SER A 537 1.34 -24.37 -4.29
CA SER A 537 1.11 -23.08 -4.92
C SER A 537 0.72 -23.21 -6.40
N GLU A 538 1.39 -24.14 -7.15
CA GLU A 538 1.01 -24.47 -8.53
C GLU A 538 -0.45 -24.91 -8.62
N ALA A 539 -0.90 -25.78 -7.71
CA ALA A 539 -2.27 -26.26 -7.67
C ALA A 539 -3.27 -25.13 -7.41
N LEU A 540 -2.95 -24.20 -6.49
CA LEU A 540 -3.79 -23.06 -6.17
C LEU A 540 -3.88 -22.06 -7.33
N LEU A 541 -2.77 -21.70 -7.96
CA LEU A 541 -2.76 -20.81 -9.12
C LEU A 541 -3.44 -21.44 -10.34
N SER A 542 -3.25 -22.73 -10.55
CA SER A 542 -3.96 -23.48 -11.61
C SER A 542 -5.47 -23.51 -11.36
N GLY A 543 -5.91 -23.69 -10.10
CA GLY A 543 -7.32 -23.58 -9.68
C GLY A 543 -7.92 -22.20 -9.94
N ASN A 544 -7.09 -21.15 -9.91
CA ASN A 544 -7.47 -19.77 -10.27
C ASN A 544 -7.35 -19.47 -11.77
N GLY A 545 -7.00 -20.48 -12.60
CA GLY A 545 -6.96 -20.39 -14.06
C GLY A 545 -5.64 -20.00 -14.69
N PHE A 546 -4.55 -19.97 -13.93
CA PHE A 546 -3.21 -19.70 -14.47
C PHE A 546 -2.54 -21.01 -14.90
N ALA A 547 -2.21 -21.15 -16.20
CA ALA A 547 -1.42 -22.24 -16.70
C ALA A 547 0.02 -22.20 -16.11
N VAL A 548 0.69 -23.34 -16.04
CA VAL A 548 2.01 -23.46 -15.37
C VAL A 548 3.07 -22.53 -15.97
N ASP A 549 3.05 -22.31 -17.28
CA ASP A 549 3.93 -21.38 -18.00
C ASP A 549 3.64 -19.90 -17.69
N ARG A 550 2.51 -19.61 -17.05
CA ARG A 550 2.10 -18.28 -16.56
C ARG A 550 2.30 -18.14 -15.05
N GLN A 551 2.99 -19.09 -14.42
CA GLN A 551 3.27 -19.04 -12.99
C GLN A 551 4.75 -18.77 -12.75
N MET A 552 5.04 -17.96 -11.75
CA MET A 552 6.40 -17.66 -11.30
C MET A 552 6.50 -17.91 -9.79
N HIS A 553 7.56 -18.58 -9.37
CA HIS A 553 7.81 -18.98 -7.98
C HIS A 553 9.18 -18.47 -7.53
N GLU A 554 9.20 -17.68 -6.46
CA GLU A 554 10.41 -17.11 -5.85
C GLU A 554 10.54 -17.59 -4.41
N PHE A 555 11.69 -18.19 -4.06
CA PHE A 555 11.95 -18.69 -2.72
C PHE A 555 12.94 -17.81 -1.97
N SER A 556 12.76 -17.71 -0.67
CA SER A 556 13.72 -17.09 0.24
C SER A 556 13.68 -17.77 1.61
N VAL A 557 14.76 -17.60 2.38
CA VAL A 557 14.81 -17.99 3.79
C VAL A 557 15.01 -16.74 4.65
N ASP A 558 14.32 -16.68 5.78
CA ASP A 558 14.60 -15.69 6.82
C ASP A 558 15.77 -16.19 7.66
N MET A 559 16.87 -15.47 7.63
CA MET A 559 18.10 -15.79 8.36
C MET A 559 18.43 -14.74 9.41
N ARG A 560 19.13 -15.18 10.45
CA ARG A 560 19.72 -14.30 11.47
C ARG A 560 21.00 -14.91 12.04
N TYR A 561 21.84 -14.11 12.67
CA TYR A 561 22.86 -14.66 13.55
C TYR A 561 22.22 -15.27 14.81
N THR A 562 22.79 -16.33 15.33
CA THR A 562 22.29 -16.99 16.56
C THR A 562 22.20 -15.96 17.69
N GLY A 563 21.03 -15.88 18.32
CA GLY A 563 20.75 -14.92 19.41
C GLY A 563 20.20 -13.55 18.98
N GLN A 564 20.15 -13.22 17.67
CA GLN A 564 19.47 -12.01 17.19
C GLN A 564 17.95 -12.17 17.22
N SER A 565 17.24 -11.06 17.41
CA SER A 565 15.77 -11.04 17.45
C SER A 565 15.11 -10.71 16.11
N PHE A 566 15.87 -10.21 15.13
CA PHE A 566 15.39 -9.86 13.79
C PHE A 566 15.99 -10.80 12.74
N THR A 567 15.33 -10.89 11.61
CA THR A 567 15.74 -11.71 10.46
C THR A 567 15.87 -10.86 9.21
N LEU A 568 16.69 -11.34 8.27
CA LEU A 568 16.80 -10.81 6.92
C LEU A 568 16.43 -11.93 5.92
N ALA A 569 15.60 -11.59 4.92
CA ALA A 569 15.23 -12.52 3.87
C ALA A 569 16.36 -12.69 2.86
N VAL A 570 16.82 -13.92 2.64
CA VAL A 570 17.87 -14.29 1.69
C VAL A 570 17.25 -15.10 0.55
N PRO A 571 17.32 -14.66 -0.71
CA PRO A 571 16.77 -15.38 -1.85
C PRO A 571 17.46 -16.72 -2.05
N ILE A 572 16.69 -17.69 -2.55
CA ILE A 572 17.17 -19.02 -2.92
C ILE A 572 17.10 -19.20 -4.45
N GLU A 573 18.24 -19.46 -5.08
CA GLU A 573 18.29 -20.03 -6.43
C GLU A 573 18.40 -21.55 -6.32
N LYS A 574 17.32 -22.31 -6.52
CA LYS A 574 17.28 -23.77 -6.31
C LYS A 574 18.47 -24.52 -6.89
N LYS A 575 18.88 -24.16 -8.13
CA LYS A 575 19.96 -24.86 -8.86
C LYS A 575 21.37 -24.55 -8.33
N LYS A 576 21.55 -23.46 -7.59
CA LYS A 576 22.86 -22.97 -7.10
C LYS A 576 22.94 -22.92 -5.57
N MET A 577 21.90 -23.38 -4.88
CA MET A 577 21.80 -23.27 -3.45
C MET A 577 22.83 -24.16 -2.76
N THR A 578 23.67 -23.52 -1.95
CA THR A 578 24.57 -24.15 -0.98
C THR A 578 24.49 -23.38 0.33
N TRP A 579 24.85 -24.00 1.44
CA TRP A 579 24.89 -23.31 2.74
C TRP A 579 25.84 -22.11 2.73
N ASP A 580 26.98 -22.23 2.02
CA ASP A 580 27.94 -21.11 1.87
C ASP A 580 27.37 -19.96 1.04
N SER A 581 26.56 -20.25 0.02
CA SER A 581 25.89 -19.21 -0.77
C SER A 581 24.85 -18.46 0.05
N LEU A 582 24.09 -19.16 0.90
CA LEU A 582 23.12 -18.54 1.83
C LEU A 582 23.82 -17.71 2.91
N ARG A 583 24.88 -18.25 3.53
CA ARG A 583 25.68 -17.51 4.53
C ARG A 583 26.28 -16.22 3.95
N ARG A 584 26.83 -16.30 2.75
CA ARG A 584 27.37 -15.13 2.04
C ARG A 584 26.30 -14.10 1.75
N GLY A 585 25.19 -14.52 1.13
CA GLY A 585 24.07 -13.62 0.81
C GLY A 585 23.45 -12.98 2.05
N PHE A 586 23.44 -13.69 3.19
CA PHE A 586 23.02 -13.12 4.46
C PHE A 586 24.03 -12.09 4.97
N GLY A 587 25.32 -12.37 4.95
CA GLY A 587 26.38 -11.44 5.36
C GLY A 587 26.37 -10.14 4.55
N GLU A 588 26.25 -10.23 3.23
CA GLU A 588 26.15 -9.06 2.33
C GLU A 588 24.92 -8.20 2.66
N ARG A 589 23.77 -8.81 2.92
CA ARG A 589 22.55 -8.09 3.32
C ARG A 589 22.65 -7.49 4.71
N HIS A 590 23.30 -8.18 5.64
CA HIS A 590 23.52 -7.68 7.00
C HIS A 590 24.44 -6.47 6.97
N GLU A 591 25.53 -6.52 6.20
CA GLU A 591 26.43 -5.41 5.99
C GLU A 591 25.74 -4.19 5.36
N GLN A 592 24.94 -4.43 4.31
CA GLN A 592 24.15 -3.37 3.66
C GLN A 592 23.17 -2.71 4.64
N THR A 593 22.52 -3.49 5.50
CA THR A 593 21.47 -3.00 6.39
C THR A 593 22.02 -2.36 7.66
N PHE A 594 23.10 -2.93 8.22
CA PHE A 594 23.63 -2.57 9.55
C PHE A 594 25.08 -2.07 9.53
N GLY A 595 25.73 -2.05 8.36
CA GLY A 595 27.11 -1.56 8.19
C GLY A 595 28.20 -2.55 8.64
N HIS A 596 27.85 -3.78 8.97
CA HIS A 596 28.82 -4.81 9.35
C HIS A 596 28.30 -6.23 9.04
N GLN A 597 29.23 -7.17 8.89
CA GLN A 597 28.97 -8.60 8.85
C GLN A 597 29.90 -9.33 9.83
N ASP A 598 29.47 -10.47 10.36
CA ASP A 598 30.25 -11.30 11.26
C ASP A 598 30.35 -12.72 10.69
N SER A 599 31.48 -13.02 10.05
CA SER A 599 31.73 -14.34 9.46
C SER A 599 32.01 -15.43 10.50
N SER A 600 32.31 -15.04 11.76
CA SER A 600 32.61 -15.97 12.86
C SER A 600 31.36 -16.44 13.59
N ASN A 601 30.24 -15.70 13.48
CA ASN A 601 29.02 -16.03 14.17
C ASN A 601 28.18 -17.05 13.39
N GLU A 602 27.54 -17.96 14.10
CA GLU A 602 26.67 -18.96 13.53
C GLU A 602 25.38 -18.31 13.00
N CYS A 603 24.92 -18.80 11.86
CA CYS A 603 23.65 -18.38 11.27
C CYS A 603 22.56 -19.44 11.49
N GLU A 604 21.33 -18.98 11.68
CA GLU A 604 20.16 -19.85 11.72
C GLU A 604 19.09 -19.40 10.71
N ILE A 605 18.36 -20.37 10.18
CA ILE A 605 17.13 -20.16 9.41
C ILE A 605 15.97 -20.17 10.40
N VAL A 606 15.00 -19.28 10.17
CA VAL A 606 13.78 -19.17 11.01
C VAL A 606 12.54 -19.57 10.19
N ASN A 607 12.46 -19.13 8.94
CA ASN A 607 11.34 -19.42 8.05
C ASN A 607 11.83 -19.73 6.63
N LEU A 608 11.05 -20.54 5.92
CA LEU A 608 11.10 -20.68 4.47
C LEU A 608 9.90 -19.96 3.88
N ARG A 609 10.14 -19.10 2.88
CA ARG A 609 9.11 -18.33 2.20
C ARG A 609 9.03 -18.65 0.73
N LEU A 610 7.81 -18.67 0.20
CA LEU A 610 7.51 -18.76 -1.22
C LEU A 610 6.59 -17.61 -1.61
N VAL A 611 6.99 -16.87 -2.63
CA VAL A 611 6.13 -15.90 -3.33
C VAL A 611 5.80 -16.48 -4.70
N SER A 612 4.53 -16.69 -4.97
CA SER A 612 4.04 -17.18 -6.24
C SER A 612 3.15 -16.15 -6.93
N ARG A 613 3.32 -16.04 -8.25
CA ARG A 613 2.55 -15.09 -9.05
C ARG A 613 1.91 -15.80 -10.24
N GLY A 614 0.63 -15.56 -10.47
CA GLY A 614 -0.07 -15.81 -11.71
C GLY A 614 0.01 -14.57 -12.58
N LEU A 615 0.79 -14.66 -13.68
CA LEU A 615 1.13 -13.51 -14.51
C LEU A 615 -0.03 -13.14 -15.45
N VAL A 616 -0.45 -11.89 -15.38
CA VAL A 616 -1.44 -11.31 -16.31
C VAL A 616 -0.73 -10.69 -17.52
N ASP A 617 -1.46 -10.59 -18.64
CA ASP A 617 -0.93 -9.90 -19.83
C ASP A 617 -0.86 -8.39 -19.57
N LYS A 618 0.33 -7.83 -19.76
CA LYS A 618 0.59 -6.41 -19.55
C LYS A 618 0.64 -5.69 -20.89
N PRO A 619 -0.26 -4.73 -21.14
CA PRO A 619 -0.30 -4.00 -22.39
C PRO A 619 0.97 -3.18 -22.61
N VAL A 620 1.31 -2.99 -23.88
CA VAL A 620 2.36 -2.03 -24.28
C VAL A 620 1.71 -0.67 -24.45
N LEU A 621 1.86 0.20 -23.45
CA LEU A 621 1.34 1.56 -23.51
C LEU A 621 2.24 2.38 -24.46
N THR A 622 1.75 2.69 -25.65
CA THR A 622 2.44 3.55 -26.61
C THR A 622 1.83 4.95 -26.58
N PHE A 623 2.67 5.95 -26.71
CA PHE A 623 2.29 7.34 -26.85
C PHE A 623 2.29 7.75 -28.34
N SER A 624 1.45 8.71 -28.73
CA SER A 624 1.43 9.19 -30.10
C SER A 624 2.78 9.79 -30.49
N GLU A 625 3.37 9.26 -31.54
CA GLU A 625 4.73 9.64 -31.99
C GLU A 625 4.84 11.06 -32.55
N LYS A 626 3.76 11.62 -33.05
CA LYS A 626 3.77 12.95 -33.69
C LYS A 626 2.52 13.74 -33.35
N ASN A 627 2.72 14.85 -32.69
CA ASN A 627 1.73 15.91 -32.61
C ASN A 627 2.35 17.21 -33.13
N ASP A 628 1.91 17.67 -34.30
CA ASP A 628 2.41 18.90 -34.92
C ASP A 628 1.83 20.17 -34.27
N LYS A 629 0.98 20.01 -33.23
CA LYS A 629 0.39 21.13 -32.50
C LYS A 629 1.37 21.70 -31.49
N ASN A 630 1.34 23.02 -31.34
CA ASN A 630 2.11 23.68 -30.28
C ASN A 630 1.56 23.27 -28.90
N PRO A 631 2.35 22.67 -28.02
CA PRO A 631 1.89 22.30 -26.69
C PRO A 631 1.69 23.50 -25.75
N ILE A 632 2.24 24.68 -26.07
CA ILE A 632 2.09 25.89 -25.25
C ILE A 632 0.70 26.48 -25.46
N ILE A 633 -0.08 26.54 -24.36
CA ILE A 633 -1.48 27.01 -24.39
C ILE A 633 -1.65 28.41 -23.80
N GLU A 634 -0.79 28.82 -22.88
CA GLU A 634 -0.75 30.15 -22.29
C GLU A 634 0.61 30.45 -21.64
N SER A 635 0.79 31.69 -21.13
CA SER A 635 1.90 32.08 -20.25
C SER A 635 1.36 32.66 -18.97
N ARG A 636 2.03 32.38 -17.83
CA ARG A 636 1.60 32.78 -16.50
C ARG A 636 2.80 33.11 -15.62
N LYS A 637 2.68 34.11 -14.75
CA LYS A 637 3.70 34.39 -13.75
C LYS A 637 3.61 33.41 -12.57
N ILE A 638 4.71 32.76 -12.26
CA ILE A 638 4.86 31.77 -11.19
C ILE A 638 5.98 32.23 -10.25
N TRP A 639 5.79 32.02 -8.95
CA TRP A 639 6.81 32.32 -7.97
C TRP A 639 7.83 31.19 -7.87
N PHE A 640 9.11 31.51 -8.12
CA PHE A 640 10.27 30.66 -7.90
C PHE A 640 11.37 31.45 -7.20
N ASP A 641 11.98 30.89 -6.15
CA ASP A 641 13.18 31.41 -5.48
C ASP A 641 13.17 32.91 -5.18
N GLY A 642 12.03 33.39 -4.67
CA GLY A 642 11.90 34.79 -4.25
C GLY A 642 11.54 35.77 -5.39
N ALA A 643 11.19 35.29 -6.59
CA ALA A 643 10.84 36.14 -7.73
C ALA A 643 9.67 35.57 -8.56
N TRP A 644 8.90 36.49 -9.17
CA TRP A 644 7.90 36.14 -10.18
C TRP A 644 8.58 35.94 -11.54
N VAL A 645 8.46 34.74 -12.12
CA VAL A 645 9.07 34.37 -13.40
C VAL A 645 7.96 34.06 -14.40
N GLU A 646 8.11 34.52 -15.62
CA GLU A 646 7.21 34.18 -16.74
C GLU A 646 7.40 32.68 -17.06
N CYS A 647 6.31 31.93 -17.14
CA CYS A 647 6.32 30.49 -17.24
C CYS A 647 5.36 30.04 -18.34
N SER A 648 5.83 29.19 -19.24
CA SER A 648 4.98 28.56 -20.26
C SER A 648 4.09 27.49 -19.64
N ILE A 649 2.81 27.52 -20.00
CA ILE A 649 1.85 26.47 -19.62
C ILE A 649 1.67 25.55 -20.83
N LEU A 650 1.96 24.26 -20.63
CA LEU A 650 1.89 23.24 -21.66
C LEU A 650 0.73 22.28 -21.38
N ASP A 651 0.05 21.88 -22.44
CA ASP A 651 -0.92 20.81 -22.42
C ASP A 651 -0.20 19.46 -22.67
N ARG A 652 -0.32 18.51 -21.72
CA ARG A 652 0.32 17.21 -21.80
C ARG A 652 -0.09 16.41 -23.02
N GLU A 653 -1.35 16.51 -23.45
CA GLU A 653 -1.91 15.77 -24.59
C GLU A 653 -1.34 16.26 -25.94
N LEU A 654 -0.81 17.48 -25.97
CA LEU A 654 -0.22 18.08 -27.17
C LEU A 654 1.31 17.89 -27.25
N MET A 655 1.95 17.31 -26.23
CA MET A 655 3.39 17.05 -26.21
C MET A 655 3.72 15.84 -27.09
N ALA A 656 4.76 15.94 -27.90
CA ALA A 656 5.23 14.82 -28.71
C ALA A 656 6.25 13.96 -27.98
N ALA A 657 6.27 12.66 -28.27
CA ALA A 657 7.37 11.79 -27.85
C ALA A 657 8.71 12.32 -28.38
N GLU A 658 9.79 12.07 -27.63
CA GLU A 658 11.18 12.50 -27.90
C GLU A 658 11.39 14.02 -27.93
N SER A 659 10.34 14.83 -27.67
CA SER A 659 10.50 16.27 -27.51
C SER A 659 11.26 16.63 -26.24
N THR A 660 11.99 17.75 -26.28
CA THR A 660 12.78 18.27 -25.16
C THR A 660 12.54 19.75 -24.96
N PHE A 661 12.58 20.20 -23.70
CA PHE A 661 12.54 21.63 -23.37
C PHE A 661 13.25 21.87 -22.03
N VAL A 662 13.42 23.15 -21.68
CA VAL A 662 14.03 23.58 -20.42
C VAL A 662 13.02 24.44 -19.65
N GLY A 663 12.86 24.17 -18.35
CA GLY A 663 12.01 24.97 -17.47
C GLY A 663 12.47 26.43 -17.34
N PRO A 664 11.61 27.35 -16.84
CA PRO A 664 10.39 27.02 -16.09
C PRO A 664 9.21 26.68 -17.00
N ALA A 665 8.43 25.68 -16.61
CA ALA A 665 7.18 25.31 -17.29
C ALA A 665 6.17 24.70 -16.32
N ILE A 666 4.89 24.88 -16.60
CA ILE A 666 3.81 24.10 -15.99
C ILE A 666 3.24 23.18 -17.04
N ILE A 667 3.10 21.90 -16.74
CA ILE A 667 2.45 20.94 -17.62
C ILE A 667 1.13 20.56 -16.97
N GLU A 668 0.04 20.87 -17.64
CA GLU A 668 -1.32 20.55 -17.21
C GLU A 668 -1.83 19.31 -17.93
N GLU A 669 -2.40 18.37 -17.17
CA GLU A 669 -3.06 17.17 -17.68
C GLU A 669 -4.27 16.81 -16.80
N ALA A 670 -5.13 15.93 -17.29
CA ALA A 670 -6.22 15.41 -16.48
C ALA A 670 -5.65 14.66 -15.28
N GLY A 671 -6.06 15.06 -14.05
CA GLY A 671 -5.62 14.44 -12.81
C GLY A 671 -4.30 14.92 -12.22
N GLY A 672 -3.53 15.82 -12.88
CA GLY A 672 -2.26 16.28 -12.34
C GLY A 672 -1.76 17.60 -12.91
N THR A 673 -0.88 18.27 -12.17
CA THR A 673 -0.15 19.45 -12.60
C THR A 673 1.32 19.26 -12.28
N THR A 674 2.18 19.28 -13.29
CA THR A 674 3.64 19.17 -13.12
C THR A 674 4.25 20.57 -13.14
N VAL A 675 5.01 20.91 -12.09
CA VAL A 675 5.70 22.20 -11.96
C VAL A 675 7.19 21.98 -12.20
N VAL A 676 7.68 22.34 -13.37
CA VAL A 676 9.09 22.26 -13.75
C VAL A 676 9.80 23.55 -13.35
N PRO A 677 10.77 23.54 -12.43
CA PRO A 677 11.51 24.75 -12.05
C PRO A 677 12.44 25.25 -13.15
N PRO A 678 12.99 26.48 -13.03
CA PRO A 678 13.99 27.00 -13.95
C PRO A 678 15.21 26.08 -14.10
N LYS A 679 15.77 26.00 -15.31
CA LYS A 679 16.97 25.25 -15.68
C LYS A 679 16.84 23.73 -15.71
N TRP A 680 15.75 23.14 -15.22
CA TRP A 680 15.51 21.71 -15.37
C TRP A 680 15.32 21.35 -16.83
N LYS A 681 16.03 20.34 -17.29
CA LYS A 681 15.89 19.82 -18.66
C LYS A 681 14.89 18.65 -18.64
N VAL A 682 13.89 18.73 -19.51
CA VAL A 682 12.83 17.73 -19.63
C VAL A 682 12.90 17.07 -21.00
N SER A 683 12.78 15.74 -21.02
CA SER A 683 12.58 14.94 -22.22
C SER A 683 11.35 14.04 -22.09
N VAL A 684 10.62 13.85 -23.18
CA VAL A 684 9.43 13.00 -23.23
C VAL A 684 9.82 11.64 -23.79
N HIS A 685 9.70 10.60 -23.01
CA HIS A 685 9.96 9.23 -23.44
C HIS A 685 8.85 8.71 -24.39
N LEU A 686 9.13 7.63 -25.17
CA LEU A 686 8.15 6.98 -26.06
C LEU A 686 6.88 6.50 -25.34
N SER A 687 6.96 6.17 -24.05
CA SER A 687 5.80 5.87 -23.19
C SER A 687 5.01 7.11 -22.74
N GLY A 688 5.38 8.30 -23.17
CA GLY A 688 4.83 9.55 -22.68
C GLY A 688 5.31 9.97 -21.28
N THR A 689 6.21 9.23 -20.65
CA THR A 689 6.81 9.57 -19.33
C THR A 689 7.80 10.72 -19.48
N LEU A 690 7.79 11.69 -18.56
CA LEU A 690 8.79 12.75 -18.50
C LEU A 690 10.02 12.28 -17.72
N PHE A 691 11.19 12.49 -18.31
CA PHE A 691 12.48 12.43 -17.67
C PHE A 691 13.02 13.84 -17.48
N CYS A 692 13.32 14.20 -16.24
CA CYS A 692 13.72 15.53 -15.88
C CYS A 692 15.08 15.48 -15.17
N GLU A 693 16.08 16.17 -15.75
CA GLU A 693 17.43 16.20 -15.21
C GLU A 693 17.62 17.40 -14.29
N ASN A 694 18.13 17.13 -13.07
CA ASN A 694 18.44 18.14 -12.07
C ASN A 694 19.66 18.97 -12.50
N PRO A 695 19.54 20.30 -12.70
CA PRO A 695 20.67 21.16 -13.07
C PRO A 695 21.69 21.34 -11.95
N PHE A 696 21.30 21.05 -10.71
CA PHE A 696 22.12 21.25 -9.51
C PHE A 696 22.84 19.97 -9.07
N LYS A 697 23.07 19.01 -9.97
CA LYS A 697 23.86 17.81 -9.69
C LYS A 697 25.18 18.24 -9.05
N LYS A 698 25.41 17.94 -7.78
CA LYS A 698 26.77 17.90 -7.25
C LYS A 698 27.41 16.62 -7.78
N ILE A 699 28.38 16.78 -8.67
CA ILE A 699 29.28 15.73 -9.16
C ILE A 699 30.06 15.14 -7.99
#